data_8a081bb136fc51964715999e99c42ee5
#
_entry.id   8a081bb136fc51964715999e99c42ee5
#
_cell.length_a   1.000
_cell.length_b   1.000
_cell.length_c   1.000
_cell.angle_alpha   90.00
_cell.angle_beta   90.00
_cell.angle_gamma   90.00
#
_symmetry.space_group_name_H-M   'P 1'
#
loop_
_entity.id
_entity.type
_entity.pdbx_description
1 polymer ?
#
loop_
_entity_poly.entity_id
_entity_poly.type
_entity_poly.pdbx_seq_one_letter_code
_entity_poly.pdbx_strand_id
1 'polypeptide(L)'
;MNEKSEDRILKDNKNRYAEYYGMQAVFDELYIKSNEGKKFKHLMRIITSKDNILLAYRNIKRNKGSYTPSVDRITIETIERMSQDQLLKKIENRFNNYQPSKVRRREIPKPNGKTRPLGIPSLWDRLIQQCILQVLEPICEAKFNTRSYGSRPNRSAEHAIADANFKINQTNLMYVVDVDIKGFFDEVNHVKLMRQLWTLGIQDKQLLIILRKILKAPIQLEDGTIVNPTKGTPQGGILSPLLANVNLNEFDWWISDQWETAKTRHSFKYKNKEGRTGRDNRALKKTKLKPMYIVRYVDDFKIFTATRSNAEKIFKAVQMWLEERLKLPISKEKSKVTNLKKQKSEFLGFTLKATKKGKTKIGATKYMAETHMSPKAIKTAKAKLAEQIKKIQKTPNSSNCIKEIAKYNSMIIGIHNYYEIATHLNLDLKRVGYDLQKQMYNRFPKSKPNDKYTNGFTRYGEYRGKDKGIVKYTKRKNRYIRYLMKSPILHLADVRNKNPMMKRNTINKYTEEGRKLIHKNLTNVSETELKWLREHPILIGRATVEYNDNRLSLYVAQNGKCSVTGEQLDLLDMRCHHKIPWHITRDDSYQNLTLIKSDVHKLIHATKTATIRALLERLNLNKIAIEKLDKLRVLVGNNCINEKENNLDIFNNEVRYEQLTLF
;
A
#
# COMPACT_ATOMS: atom_id res chain seq x y z
N MET A 1 6.93 -5.41 -24.93
CA MET A 1 6.64 -4.24 -24.06
C MET A 1 5.56 -4.50 -22.99
N ASN A 2 4.90 -5.65 -23.02
CA ASN A 2 3.70 -5.92 -22.20
C ASN A 2 3.92 -6.74 -20.90
N GLU A 3 5.04 -7.46 -20.74
CA GLU A 3 5.24 -8.35 -19.58
C GLU A 3 5.61 -7.68 -18.24
N LYS A 4 6.05 -6.40 -18.26
CA LYS A 4 6.50 -5.72 -17.03
C LYS A 4 5.41 -5.02 -16.25
N SER A 5 4.21 -4.84 -16.84
CA SER A 5 3.06 -4.24 -16.14
C SER A 5 2.25 -5.27 -15.34
N GLU A 6 2.34 -6.54 -15.70
CA GLU A 6 1.53 -7.62 -15.12
C GLU A 6 1.95 -8.00 -13.69
N ASP A 7 3.24 -8.06 -13.41
CA ASP A 7 3.74 -8.41 -12.07
C ASP A 7 3.43 -7.37 -10.96
N ARG A 8 3.20 -6.11 -11.34
CA ARG A 8 2.82 -5.05 -10.38
C ARG A 8 1.33 -5.04 -10.04
N ILE A 9 0.49 -5.46 -10.96
CA ILE A 9 -0.97 -5.49 -10.80
C ILE A 9 -1.39 -6.64 -9.87
N LEU A 10 -0.70 -7.77 -9.93
CA LEU A 10 -0.99 -8.96 -9.13
C LEU A 10 -0.73 -8.81 -7.62
N LYS A 11 0.04 -7.79 -7.19
CA LYS A 11 0.41 -7.61 -5.77
C LYS A 11 -0.62 -6.84 -4.94
N ASP A 12 -1.59 -6.17 -5.53
CA ASP A 12 -2.50 -5.29 -4.78
C ASP A 12 -3.97 -5.75 -4.83
N ASN A 13 -4.20 -6.98 -4.36
CA ASN A 13 -5.54 -7.53 -4.10
C ASN A 13 -6.37 -6.66 -3.13
N LYS A 14 -5.73 -5.75 -2.37
CA LYS A 14 -6.39 -4.80 -1.47
C LYS A 14 -7.40 -3.90 -2.19
N ASN A 15 -7.22 -3.66 -3.48
CA ASN A 15 -8.11 -2.80 -4.26
C ASN A 15 -9.47 -3.43 -4.55
N ARG A 16 -9.67 -4.72 -4.31
CA ARG A 16 -10.93 -5.45 -4.60
C ARG A 16 -11.80 -5.74 -3.38
N TYR A 17 -11.35 -5.43 -2.16
CA TYR A 17 -12.16 -5.71 -0.97
C TYR A 17 -13.52 -5.01 -1.00
N ALA A 18 -13.61 -3.82 -1.58
CA ALA A 18 -14.89 -3.14 -1.76
C ALA A 18 -15.87 -3.94 -2.63
N GLU A 19 -15.39 -4.66 -3.66
CA GLU A 19 -16.20 -5.57 -4.47
C GLU A 19 -16.68 -6.77 -3.64
N TYR A 20 -15.78 -7.40 -2.89
CA TYR A 20 -16.10 -8.57 -2.07
C TYR A 20 -17.15 -8.28 -0.99
N TYR A 21 -17.17 -7.05 -0.47
CA TYR A 21 -18.13 -6.60 0.54
C TYR A 21 -19.33 -5.85 -0.05
N GLY A 22 -19.54 -5.86 -1.37
CA GLY A 22 -20.69 -5.23 -2.02
C GLY A 22 -20.69 -3.69 -1.96
N MET A 23 -19.58 -3.06 -1.53
CA MET A 23 -19.51 -1.62 -1.37
C MET A 23 -19.00 -0.88 -2.62
N GLN A 24 -18.50 -1.60 -3.63
CA GLN A 24 -17.89 -0.95 -4.78
C GLN A 24 -18.86 -0.09 -5.58
N ALA A 25 -20.07 -0.61 -5.85
CA ALA A 25 -21.09 0.15 -6.58
C ALA A 25 -21.50 1.43 -5.84
N VAL A 26 -21.60 1.37 -4.50
CA VAL A 26 -21.88 2.53 -3.65
C VAL A 26 -20.76 3.57 -3.77
N PHE A 27 -19.50 3.15 -3.75
CA PHE A 27 -18.36 4.07 -3.88
C PHE A 27 -18.24 4.68 -5.27
N ASP A 28 -18.59 3.92 -6.32
CA ASP A 28 -18.66 4.42 -7.71
C ASP A 28 -19.73 5.50 -7.84
N GLU A 29 -20.91 5.26 -7.26
CA GLU A 29 -22.02 6.22 -7.24
C GLU A 29 -21.65 7.52 -6.50
N LEU A 30 -20.99 7.40 -5.33
CA LEU A 30 -20.50 8.56 -4.59
C LEU A 30 -19.49 9.37 -5.41
N TYR A 31 -18.58 8.68 -6.11
CA TYR A 31 -17.60 9.32 -6.99
C TYR A 31 -18.28 10.07 -8.15
N ILE A 32 -19.22 9.44 -8.85
CA ILE A 32 -19.96 10.01 -9.98
C ILE A 32 -20.76 11.23 -9.52
N LYS A 33 -21.58 11.08 -8.47
CA LYS A 33 -22.38 12.17 -7.90
C LYS A 33 -21.51 13.34 -7.45
N SER A 34 -20.33 13.06 -6.89
CA SER A 34 -19.38 14.10 -6.51
C SER A 34 -18.85 14.84 -7.73
N ASN A 35 -18.47 14.15 -8.82
CA ASN A 35 -18.04 14.79 -10.06
C ASN A 35 -19.12 15.74 -10.63
N GLU A 36 -20.40 15.34 -10.53
CA GLU A 36 -21.55 16.15 -10.94
C GLU A 36 -21.81 17.36 -10.01
N GLY A 37 -21.09 17.48 -8.91
CA GLY A 37 -21.28 18.60 -7.95
C GLY A 37 -22.41 18.40 -6.96
N LYS A 38 -22.96 17.20 -6.84
CA LYS A 38 -24.01 16.87 -5.86
C LYS A 38 -23.49 17.03 -4.43
N LYS A 39 -24.42 17.32 -3.51
CA LYS A 39 -24.17 17.50 -2.08
C LYS A 39 -24.66 16.27 -1.32
N PHE A 40 -23.92 15.86 -0.30
CA PHE A 40 -24.17 14.65 0.48
C PHE A 40 -24.60 15.01 1.90
N LYS A 41 -25.86 14.74 2.25
CA LYS A 41 -26.46 15.08 3.55
C LYS A 41 -26.71 13.87 4.47
N HIS A 42 -26.71 12.65 3.94
CA HIS A 42 -27.10 11.42 4.64
C HIS A 42 -26.01 10.33 4.52
N LEU A 43 -24.75 10.71 4.69
CA LEU A 43 -23.62 9.77 4.57
C LEU A 43 -23.55 8.77 5.75
N MET A 44 -24.10 9.15 6.90
CA MET A 44 -24.08 8.27 8.07
C MET A 44 -24.76 6.93 7.81
N ARG A 45 -25.84 6.87 7.01
CA ARG A 45 -26.49 5.60 6.63
C ARG A 45 -25.52 4.62 5.94
N ILE A 46 -24.65 5.15 5.06
CA ILE A 46 -23.65 4.35 4.36
C ILE A 46 -22.50 4.00 5.31
N ILE A 47 -22.04 4.97 6.11
CA ILE A 47 -20.90 4.78 7.04
C ILE A 47 -21.21 3.71 8.09
N THR A 48 -22.44 3.66 8.61
CA THR A 48 -22.86 2.70 9.64
C THR A 48 -23.47 1.41 9.07
N SER A 49 -23.51 1.24 7.75
CA SER A 49 -24.01 0.01 7.15
C SER A 49 -23.15 -1.21 7.52
N LYS A 50 -23.79 -2.36 7.66
CA LYS A 50 -23.16 -3.66 7.97
C LYS A 50 -21.94 -3.92 7.07
N ASP A 51 -22.15 -3.83 5.76
CA ASP A 51 -21.11 -4.14 4.76
C ASP A 51 -19.93 -3.17 4.85
N ASN A 52 -20.19 -1.88 5.12
CA ASN A 52 -19.13 -0.89 5.31
C ASN A 52 -18.32 -1.14 6.60
N ILE A 53 -18.95 -1.54 7.70
CA ILE A 53 -18.28 -1.87 8.95
C ILE A 53 -17.40 -3.12 8.77
N LEU A 54 -17.91 -4.17 8.13
CA LEU A 54 -17.15 -5.39 7.87
C LEU A 54 -15.98 -5.15 6.91
N LEU A 55 -16.17 -4.34 5.88
CA LEU A 55 -15.08 -3.90 5.01
C LEU A 55 -14.03 -3.10 5.79
N ALA A 56 -14.43 -2.25 6.73
CA ALA A 56 -13.52 -1.48 7.57
C ALA A 56 -12.67 -2.41 8.46
N TYR A 57 -13.30 -3.41 9.07
CA TYR A 57 -12.60 -4.46 9.81
C TYR A 57 -11.57 -5.16 8.92
N ARG A 58 -11.97 -5.62 7.71
CA ARG A 58 -11.08 -6.26 6.74
C ARG A 58 -9.87 -5.41 6.37
N ASN A 59 -10.06 -4.10 6.18
CA ASN A 59 -8.99 -3.18 5.85
C ASN A 59 -8.01 -2.93 6.99
N ILE A 60 -8.50 -2.97 8.25
CA ILE A 60 -7.66 -2.71 9.43
C ILE A 60 -6.86 -3.94 9.86
N LYS A 61 -7.47 -5.13 9.87
CA LYS A 61 -6.85 -6.32 10.46
C LYS A 61 -5.50 -6.69 9.87
N ARG A 62 -5.26 -6.40 8.60
CA ARG A 62 -3.97 -6.67 7.92
C ARG A 62 -2.88 -5.64 8.18
N ASN A 63 -3.21 -4.54 8.82
CA ASN A 63 -2.22 -3.51 9.10
C ASN A 63 -1.38 -3.93 10.32
N LYS A 64 -0.05 -3.96 10.18
CA LYS A 64 0.84 -4.27 11.33
C LYS A 64 0.56 -3.41 12.55
N GLY A 65 0.08 -2.18 12.35
CA GLY A 65 -0.33 -1.29 13.42
C GLY A 65 -1.56 -1.75 14.20
N SER A 66 -2.36 -2.71 13.72
CA SER A 66 -3.55 -3.21 14.41
C SER A 66 -3.20 -4.00 15.68
N TYR A 67 -2.00 -4.56 15.75
CA TYR A 67 -1.43 -5.19 16.93
C TYR A 67 -0.76 -4.19 17.90
N THR A 68 -0.69 -2.90 17.55
CA THR A 68 -0.13 -1.85 18.40
C THR A 68 -1.26 -1.23 19.23
N PRO A 69 -1.31 -1.46 20.56
CA PRO A 69 -2.37 -0.95 21.41
C PRO A 69 -2.24 0.56 21.64
N SER A 70 -3.35 1.23 21.92
CA SER A 70 -3.40 2.60 22.41
C SER A 70 -3.37 2.63 23.96
N VAL A 71 -3.97 3.64 24.57
CA VAL A 71 -4.11 3.78 26.03
C VAL A 71 -4.98 2.68 26.62
N ASP A 72 -6.00 2.23 25.87
CA ASP A 72 -6.96 1.18 26.26
C ASP A 72 -6.41 -0.25 26.18
N ARG A 73 -5.17 -0.41 25.72
CA ARG A 73 -4.47 -1.70 25.53
C ARG A 73 -5.17 -2.69 24.60
N ILE A 74 -6.19 -2.26 23.84
CA ILE A 74 -6.96 -3.11 22.92
C ILE A 74 -6.20 -3.27 21.59
N THR A 75 -6.13 -4.52 21.11
CA THR A 75 -5.55 -4.91 19.82
C THR A 75 -6.59 -5.56 18.92
N ILE A 76 -6.23 -5.86 17.68
CA ILE A 76 -7.13 -6.51 16.71
C ILE A 76 -7.60 -7.89 17.21
N GLU A 77 -6.78 -8.61 17.97
CA GLU A 77 -7.13 -9.92 18.56
C GLU A 77 -8.41 -9.88 19.40
N THR A 78 -8.67 -8.74 20.07
CA THR A 78 -9.91 -8.56 20.84
C THR A 78 -11.14 -8.55 19.92
N ILE A 79 -11.03 -7.94 18.73
CA ILE A 79 -12.12 -7.85 17.77
C ILE A 79 -12.29 -9.19 17.02
N GLU A 80 -11.19 -9.84 16.66
CA GLU A 80 -11.17 -11.12 15.96
C GLU A 80 -11.98 -12.21 16.68
N ARG A 81 -11.99 -12.16 18.01
CA ARG A 81 -12.71 -13.11 18.87
C ARG A 81 -14.21 -12.80 19.07
N MET A 82 -14.68 -11.64 18.62
CA MET A 82 -16.10 -11.26 18.74
C MET A 82 -16.94 -11.95 17.68
N SER A 83 -18.24 -12.13 17.97
CA SER A 83 -19.20 -12.45 16.91
C SER A 83 -19.44 -11.23 16.02
N GLN A 84 -19.93 -11.49 14.80
CA GLN A 84 -20.23 -10.41 13.85
C GLN A 84 -21.26 -9.43 14.44
N ASP A 85 -22.30 -9.94 15.09
CA ASP A 85 -23.36 -9.12 15.70
C ASP A 85 -22.85 -8.27 16.86
N GLN A 86 -21.94 -8.82 17.69
CA GLN A 86 -21.29 -8.07 18.75
C GLN A 86 -20.47 -6.90 18.20
N LEU A 87 -19.71 -7.13 17.11
CA LEU A 87 -18.95 -6.08 16.46
C LEU A 87 -19.88 -4.98 15.90
N LEU A 88 -20.92 -5.36 15.17
CA LEU A 88 -21.87 -4.43 14.55
C LEU A 88 -22.57 -3.56 15.60
N LYS A 89 -23.16 -4.16 16.62
CA LYS A 89 -23.79 -3.46 17.76
C LYS A 89 -22.82 -2.52 18.47
N LYS A 90 -21.59 -2.96 18.70
CA LYS A 90 -20.55 -2.15 19.36
C LYS A 90 -20.22 -0.89 18.55
N ILE A 91 -20.06 -1.02 17.23
CA ILE A 91 -19.74 0.11 16.35
C ILE A 91 -20.93 1.04 16.21
N GLU A 92 -22.14 0.51 16.04
CA GLU A 92 -23.37 1.30 15.98
C GLU A 92 -23.57 2.15 17.23
N ASN A 93 -23.48 1.54 18.43
CA ASN A 93 -23.59 2.24 19.71
C ASN A 93 -22.52 3.35 19.84
N ARG A 94 -21.30 3.11 19.35
CA ARG A 94 -20.25 4.15 19.35
C ARG A 94 -20.55 5.28 18.38
N PHE A 95 -21.15 5.05 17.21
CA PHE A 95 -21.56 6.10 16.29
C PHE A 95 -22.72 6.94 16.85
N ASN A 96 -23.68 6.32 17.54
CA ASN A 96 -24.84 7.00 18.13
C ASN A 96 -24.42 8.02 19.20
N ASN A 97 -23.42 7.68 20.02
CA ASN A 97 -22.86 8.58 21.01
C ASN A 97 -21.33 8.62 20.92
N TYR A 98 -20.82 9.13 19.80
CA TYR A 98 -19.39 9.10 19.56
C TYR A 98 -18.62 10.02 20.52
N GLN A 99 -17.73 9.43 21.30
CA GLN A 99 -16.71 10.10 22.09
C GLN A 99 -15.36 9.46 21.78
N PRO A 100 -14.36 10.24 21.30
CA PRO A 100 -13.04 9.70 20.97
C PRO A 100 -12.31 9.26 22.25
N SER A 101 -11.64 8.13 22.16
CA SER A 101 -10.70 7.70 23.20
C SER A 101 -9.44 8.57 23.17
N LYS A 102 -8.69 8.58 24.27
CA LYS A 102 -7.39 9.25 24.33
C LYS A 102 -6.44 8.66 23.30
N VAL A 103 -5.74 9.51 22.56
CA VAL A 103 -4.72 9.13 21.58
C VAL A 103 -3.38 8.99 22.30
N ARG A 104 -2.73 7.83 22.25
CA ARG A 104 -1.42 7.63 22.84
C ARG A 104 -0.33 8.27 21.98
N ARG A 105 0.46 9.17 22.55
CA ARG A 105 1.62 9.79 21.89
C ARG A 105 2.83 8.88 21.97
N ARG A 106 3.62 8.82 20.88
CA ARG A 106 4.94 8.21 20.83
C ARG A 106 5.88 9.08 20.02
N GLU A 107 7.06 9.34 20.52
CA GLU A 107 8.09 10.11 19.86
C GLU A 107 9.02 9.18 19.06
N ILE A 108 8.98 9.27 17.72
CA ILE A 108 9.82 8.46 16.83
C ILE A 108 11.07 9.26 16.47
N PRO A 109 12.29 8.75 16.74
CA PRO A 109 13.53 9.44 16.39
C PRO A 109 13.68 9.62 14.88
N LYS A 110 14.06 10.83 14.46
CA LYS A 110 14.48 11.12 13.08
C LYS A 110 16.00 11.00 12.94
N PRO A 111 16.53 10.71 11.74
CA PRO A 111 17.99 10.63 11.50
C PRO A 111 18.77 11.91 11.79
N ASN A 112 18.09 13.04 11.98
CA ASN A 112 18.68 14.35 12.29
C ASN A 112 18.62 14.71 13.79
N GLY A 113 18.39 13.75 14.68
CA GLY A 113 18.27 13.96 16.11
C GLY A 113 16.95 14.54 16.61
N LYS A 114 16.07 15.01 15.73
CA LYS A 114 14.71 15.46 16.07
C LYS A 114 13.79 14.27 16.18
N THR A 115 12.66 14.43 16.85
CA THR A 115 11.61 13.41 16.94
C THR A 115 10.45 13.71 15.96
N ARG A 116 9.64 12.69 15.71
CA ARG A 116 8.34 12.78 15.04
C ARG A 116 7.28 12.31 16.01
N PRO A 117 6.35 13.19 16.39
CA PRO A 117 5.24 12.80 17.25
C PRO A 117 4.26 11.90 16.46
N LEU A 118 4.08 10.64 16.91
CA LEU A 118 3.10 9.73 16.34
C LEU A 118 1.95 9.58 17.33
N GLY A 119 0.73 9.84 16.90
CA GLY A 119 -0.49 9.57 17.65
C GLY A 119 -1.02 8.18 17.31
N ILE A 120 -1.31 7.37 18.32
CA ILE A 120 -1.86 6.04 18.17
C ILE A 120 -3.29 6.06 18.75
N PRO A 121 -4.35 6.22 17.91
CA PRO A 121 -5.73 6.15 18.36
C PRO A 121 -6.09 4.75 18.87
N SER A 122 -7.16 4.62 19.68
CA SER A 122 -7.69 3.32 20.06
C SER A 122 -8.08 2.51 18.81
N LEU A 123 -8.11 1.19 18.94
CA LEU A 123 -8.47 0.35 17.80
C LEU A 123 -9.94 0.60 17.37
N TRP A 124 -10.81 0.86 18.32
CA TRP A 124 -12.21 1.23 18.05
C TRP A 124 -12.32 2.54 17.25
N ASP A 125 -11.55 3.55 17.63
CA ASP A 125 -11.53 4.82 16.88
C ASP A 125 -10.90 4.65 15.49
N ARG A 126 -9.89 3.77 15.34
CA ARG A 126 -9.35 3.44 14.01
C ARG A 126 -10.41 2.76 13.14
N LEU A 127 -11.24 1.88 13.70
CA LEU A 127 -12.32 1.22 12.95
C LEU A 127 -13.38 2.25 12.51
N ILE A 128 -13.80 3.15 13.41
CA ILE A 128 -14.70 4.26 13.08
C ILE A 128 -14.10 5.16 11.99
N GLN A 129 -12.84 5.56 12.15
CA GLN A 129 -12.14 6.36 11.13
C GLN A 129 -12.06 5.64 9.78
N GLN A 130 -11.89 4.32 9.77
CA GLN A 130 -11.87 3.53 8.56
C GLN A 130 -13.24 3.46 7.89
N CYS A 131 -14.33 3.29 8.65
CA CYS A 131 -15.69 3.36 8.12
C CYS A 131 -15.97 4.69 7.43
N ILE A 132 -15.52 5.79 8.04
CA ILE A 132 -15.66 7.14 7.49
C ILE A 132 -14.77 7.33 6.25
N LEU A 133 -13.50 6.88 6.32
CA LEU A 133 -12.52 7.04 5.22
C LEU A 133 -13.04 6.44 3.92
N GLN A 134 -13.57 5.22 3.95
CA GLN A 134 -13.98 4.50 2.73
C GLN A 134 -15.14 5.21 2.02
N VAL A 135 -16.00 5.91 2.75
CA VAL A 135 -17.12 6.69 2.20
C VAL A 135 -16.68 8.07 1.72
N LEU A 136 -15.78 8.73 2.44
CA LEU A 136 -15.31 10.07 2.07
C LEU A 136 -14.27 10.05 0.94
N GLU A 137 -13.47 8.99 0.82
CA GLU A 137 -12.39 8.91 -0.17
C GLU A 137 -12.90 9.07 -1.62
N PRO A 138 -13.96 8.36 -2.09
CA PRO A 138 -14.48 8.55 -3.45
C PRO A 138 -15.02 9.96 -3.68
N ILE A 139 -15.69 10.56 -2.69
CA ILE A 139 -16.23 11.94 -2.78
C ILE A 139 -15.09 12.95 -2.95
N CYS A 140 -14.05 12.83 -2.12
CA CYS A 140 -12.89 13.72 -2.16
C CYS A 140 -12.05 13.49 -3.43
N GLU A 141 -11.83 12.23 -3.83
CA GLU A 141 -11.02 11.88 -4.99
C GLU A 141 -11.56 12.48 -6.28
N ALA A 142 -12.89 12.60 -6.42
CA ALA A 142 -13.57 13.26 -7.54
C ALA A 142 -13.26 14.77 -7.63
N LYS A 143 -12.88 15.41 -6.51
CA LYS A 143 -12.63 16.86 -6.43
C LYS A 143 -11.15 17.23 -6.34
N PHE A 144 -10.28 16.26 -6.07
CA PHE A 144 -8.86 16.52 -5.91
C PHE A 144 -8.18 16.89 -7.22
N ASN A 145 -7.30 17.87 -7.17
CA ASN A 145 -6.48 18.26 -8.29
C ASN A 145 -5.63 17.09 -8.79
N THR A 146 -5.48 16.98 -10.11
CA THR A 146 -4.74 15.88 -10.76
C THR A 146 -3.24 15.89 -10.46
N ARG A 147 -2.67 17.02 -10.02
CA ARG A 147 -1.25 17.22 -9.69
C ARG A 147 -0.88 16.84 -8.26
N SER A 148 -1.83 16.36 -7.47
CA SER A 148 -1.61 15.80 -6.14
C SER A 148 -1.50 14.30 -6.22
N TYR A 149 -0.42 13.71 -5.66
CA TYR A 149 -0.07 12.30 -5.83
C TYR A 149 0.00 11.52 -4.50
N GLY A 150 0.34 12.18 -3.41
CA GLY A 150 0.56 11.51 -2.12
C GLY A 150 -0.71 11.07 -1.41
N SER A 151 -0.69 9.87 -0.82
CA SER A 151 -1.82 9.31 -0.03
C SER A 151 -3.16 9.31 -0.78
N ARG A 152 -3.12 9.00 -2.06
CA ARG A 152 -4.29 8.88 -2.94
C ARG A 152 -4.29 7.53 -3.66
N PRO A 153 -5.48 6.95 -3.96
CA PRO A 153 -5.57 5.67 -4.64
C PRO A 153 -4.96 5.72 -6.05
N ASN A 154 -4.30 4.63 -6.43
CA ASN A 154 -3.67 4.45 -7.74
C ASN A 154 -2.64 5.54 -8.12
N ARG A 155 -2.03 6.20 -7.13
CA ARG A 155 -0.97 7.20 -7.29
C ARG A 155 0.25 6.81 -6.47
N SER A 156 1.44 7.26 -6.91
CA SER A 156 2.71 6.88 -6.29
C SER A 156 3.74 8.00 -6.41
N ALA A 157 4.85 7.87 -5.68
CA ALA A 157 6.01 8.75 -5.83
C ALA A 157 6.57 8.71 -7.27
N GLU A 158 6.49 7.56 -7.95
CA GLU A 158 6.88 7.43 -9.35
C GLU A 158 6.12 8.38 -10.26
N HIS A 159 4.79 8.50 -10.08
CA HIS A 159 3.96 9.42 -10.87
C HIS A 159 4.34 10.89 -10.62
N ALA A 160 4.67 11.25 -9.37
CA ALA A 160 5.11 12.61 -9.05
C ALA A 160 6.48 12.92 -9.69
N ILE A 161 7.44 12.00 -9.64
CA ILE A 161 8.74 12.14 -10.29
C ILE A 161 8.60 12.18 -11.82
N ALA A 162 7.71 11.35 -12.40
CA ALA A 162 7.42 11.39 -13.83
C ALA A 162 6.88 12.75 -14.28
N ASP A 163 5.94 13.33 -13.50
CA ASP A 163 5.39 14.66 -13.80
C ASP A 163 6.45 15.76 -13.65
N ALA A 164 7.29 15.71 -12.62
CA ALA A 164 8.41 16.64 -12.46
C ALA A 164 9.39 16.56 -13.64
N ASN A 165 9.77 15.34 -14.07
CA ASN A 165 10.62 15.14 -15.24
C ASN A 165 9.96 15.66 -16.52
N PHE A 166 8.65 15.50 -16.67
CA PHE A 166 7.90 16.05 -17.81
C PHE A 166 7.97 17.58 -17.87
N LYS A 167 7.88 18.27 -16.71
CA LYS A 167 7.99 19.73 -16.64
C LYS A 167 9.36 20.22 -17.12
N ILE A 168 10.41 19.47 -16.84
CA ILE A 168 11.77 19.79 -17.32
C ILE A 168 11.91 19.46 -18.81
N ASN A 169 11.54 18.23 -19.20
CA ASN A 169 11.84 17.68 -20.53
C ASN A 169 10.99 18.30 -21.66
N GLN A 170 9.69 18.48 -21.40
CA GLN A 170 8.73 18.87 -22.45
C GLN A 170 8.31 20.34 -22.36
N THR A 171 8.21 20.89 -21.15
CA THR A 171 7.74 22.27 -20.96
C THR A 171 8.87 23.27 -20.75
N ASN A 172 10.12 22.80 -20.61
CA ASN A 172 11.33 23.60 -20.45
C ASN A 172 11.27 24.58 -19.24
N LEU A 173 10.69 24.11 -18.12
CA LEU A 173 10.59 24.89 -16.89
C LEU A 173 11.78 24.55 -15.97
N MET A 174 12.72 25.50 -15.86
CA MET A 174 14.02 25.27 -15.24
C MET A 174 14.15 25.84 -13.84
N TYR A 175 13.15 26.57 -13.37
CA TYR A 175 13.12 27.11 -12.00
C TYR A 175 12.07 26.38 -11.18
N VAL A 176 12.45 26.01 -9.98
CA VAL A 176 11.59 25.34 -9.01
C VAL A 176 11.47 26.17 -7.76
N VAL A 177 10.26 26.40 -7.33
CA VAL A 177 9.93 26.95 -6.02
C VAL A 177 9.70 25.78 -5.07
N ASP A 178 10.64 25.59 -4.16
CA ASP A 178 10.62 24.58 -3.10
C ASP A 178 10.06 25.23 -1.83
N VAL A 179 8.96 24.74 -1.28
CA VAL A 179 8.36 25.24 -0.04
C VAL A 179 8.15 24.09 0.93
N ASP A 180 8.63 24.23 2.14
CA ASP A 180 8.44 23.30 3.25
C ASP A 180 7.48 23.94 4.28
N ILE A 181 6.32 23.31 4.51
CA ILE A 181 5.35 23.76 5.52
C ILE A 181 5.83 23.30 6.89
N LYS A 182 5.97 24.25 7.84
CA LYS A 182 6.44 23.94 9.19
C LYS A 182 5.36 23.15 9.95
N GLY A 183 5.65 21.90 10.32
CA GLY A 183 4.75 21.10 11.16
C GLY A 183 3.34 20.91 10.56
N PHE A 184 3.22 20.69 9.26
CA PHE A 184 1.95 20.71 8.52
C PHE A 184 0.80 20.02 9.25
N PHE A 185 0.98 18.75 9.66
CA PHE A 185 -0.09 18.00 10.33
C PHE A 185 -0.51 18.59 11.67
N ASP A 186 0.39 19.29 12.36
CA ASP A 186 0.12 19.91 13.67
C ASP A 186 -0.49 21.31 13.52
N GLU A 187 -0.42 21.92 12.32
CA GLU A 187 -0.88 23.30 12.06
C GLU A 187 -2.24 23.37 11.34
N VAL A 188 -2.84 22.26 10.92
CA VAL A 188 -4.13 22.27 10.20
C VAL A 188 -5.23 22.93 11.04
N ASN A 189 -5.81 24.02 10.54
CA ASN A 189 -6.90 24.72 11.21
C ASN A 189 -8.23 23.94 11.10
N HIS A 190 -8.81 23.55 12.24
CA HIS A 190 -10.03 22.73 12.29
C HIS A 190 -11.24 23.43 11.66
N VAL A 191 -11.44 24.72 11.92
CA VAL A 191 -12.58 25.50 11.38
C VAL A 191 -12.47 25.59 9.86
N LYS A 192 -11.28 25.91 9.35
CA LYS A 192 -11.03 25.96 7.92
C LYS A 192 -11.26 24.62 7.25
N LEU A 193 -10.76 23.53 7.84
CA LEU A 193 -10.94 22.18 7.32
C LEU A 193 -12.43 21.79 7.25
N MET A 194 -13.22 22.10 8.29
CA MET A 194 -14.67 21.82 8.26
C MET A 194 -15.38 22.59 7.14
N ARG A 195 -15.02 23.86 6.91
CA ARG A 195 -15.55 24.66 5.78
C ARG A 195 -15.15 24.07 4.43
N GLN A 196 -13.93 23.57 4.30
CA GLN A 196 -13.45 22.91 3.08
C GLN A 196 -14.21 21.62 2.79
N LEU A 197 -14.46 20.77 3.79
CA LEU A 197 -15.30 19.57 3.66
C LEU A 197 -16.72 19.92 3.19
N TRP A 198 -17.32 20.95 3.81
CA TRP A 198 -18.64 21.44 3.41
C TRP A 198 -18.66 21.91 1.95
N THR A 199 -17.65 22.67 1.52
CA THR A 199 -17.53 23.18 0.15
C THR A 199 -17.31 22.04 -0.86
N LEU A 200 -16.62 20.96 -0.48
CA LEU A 200 -16.48 19.76 -1.31
C LEU A 200 -17.79 18.99 -1.49
N GLY A 201 -18.85 19.35 -0.76
CA GLY A 201 -20.17 18.74 -0.83
C GLY A 201 -20.49 17.79 0.32
N ILE A 202 -19.60 17.61 1.30
CA ILE A 202 -19.84 16.78 2.50
C ILE A 202 -20.63 17.63 3.50
N GLN A 203 -21.97 17.52 3.45
CA GLN A 203 -22.91 18.37 4.20
C GLN A 203 -23.74 17.60 5.22
N ASP A 204 -23.34 16.39 5.57
CA ASP A 204 -23.93 15.61 6.68
C ASP A 204 -23.46 16.18 8.01
N LYS A 205 -24.40 16.82 8.75
CA LYS A 205 -24.09 17.51 10.00
C LYS A 205 -23.59 16.56 11.08
N GLN A 206 -24.20 15.37 11.18
CA GLN A 206 -23.80 14.37 12.19
C GLN A 206 -22.36 13.89 11.93
N LEU A 207 -22.00 13.61 10.67
CA LEU A 207 -20.65 13.25 10.27
C LEU A 207 -19.65 14.37 10.60
N LEU A 208 -19.98 15.63 10.31
CA LEU A 208 -19.09 16.76 10.60
C LEU A 208 -18.85 16.94 12.11
N ILE A 209 -19.86 16.68 12.95
CA ILE A 209 -19.71 16.67 14.40
C ILE A 209 -18.73 15.57 14.83
N ILE A 210 -18.86 14.36 14.29
CA ILE A 210 -17.96 13.23 14.58
C ILE A 210 -16.53 13.57 14.13
N LEU A 211 -16.33 14.10 12.92
CA LEU A 211 -15.02 14.51 12.44
C LEU A 211 -14.37 15.58 13.33
N ARG A 212 -15.16 16.57 13.80
CA ARG A 212 -14.68 17.59 14.74
C ARG A 212 -14.25 16.97 16.07
N LYS A 213 -15.00 15.99 16.59
CA LYS A 213 -14.63 15.24 17.82
C LYS A 213 -13.33 14.44 17.60
N ILE A 214 -13.17 13.78 16.45
CA ILE A 214 -11.93 13.04 16.11
C ILE A 214 -10.72 13.99 16.11
N LEU A 215 -10.86 15.19 15.50
CA LEU A 215 -9.77 16.18 15.45
C LEU A 215 -9.40 16.74 16.82
N LYS A 216 -10.37 16.80 17.74
CA LYS A 216 -10.21 17.28 19.11
C LYS A 216 -9.93 16.17 20.13
N ALA A 217 -9.70 14.94 19.67
CA ALA A 217 -9.43 13.81 20.58
C ALA A 217 -8.26 14.13 21.52
N PRO A 218 -8.44 13.91 22.86
CA PRO A 218 -7.39 14.16 23.85
C PRO A 218 -6.13 13.34 23.53
N ILE A 219 -4.95 13.91 23.68
CA ILE A 219 -3.65 13.25 23.43
C ILE A 219 -2.98 13.03 24.77
N GLN A 220 -2.67 11.77 25.08
CA GLN A 220 -1.85 11.42 26.23
C GLN A 220 -0.39 11.33 25.82
N LEU A 221 0.45 12.17 26.41
CA LEU A 221 1.90 12.21 26.23
C LEU A 221 2.58 11.02 26.93
N GLU A 222 3.88 10.84 26.71
CA GLU A 222 4.66 9.75 27.30
C GLU A 222 4.80 9.87 28.82
N ASP A 223 4.76 11.09 29.35
CA ASP A 223 4.76 11.41 30.78
C ASP A 223 3.38 11.28 31.45
N GLY A 224 2.33 10.89 30.70
CA GLY A 224 0.97 10.77 31.19
C GLY A 224 0.11 12.03 31.06
N THR A 225 0.70 13.18 30.77
CA THR A 225 -0.02 14.47 30.59
C THR A 225 -1.04 14.39 29.47
N ILE A 226 -2.22 14.98 29.66
CA ILE A 226 -3.29 15.03 28.66
C ILE A 226 -3.33 16.43 28.03
N VAL A 227 -3.24 16.47 26.70
CA VAL A 227 -3.32 17.68 25.91
C VAL A 227 -4.56 17.65 25.01
N ASN A 228 -5.35 18.70 25.01
CA ASN A 228 -6.50 18.86 24.13
C ASN A 228 -6.12 19.71 22.93
N PRO A 229 -6.07 19.13 21.70
CA PRO A 229 -5.63 19.87 20.51
C PRO A 229 -6.70 20.86 20.06
N THR A 230 -6.27 22.09 19.76
CA THR A 230 -7.12 23.16 19.16
C THR A 230 -6.93 23.23 17.64
N LYS A 231 -5.86 22.69 17.11
CA LYS A 231 -5.49 22.60 15.69
C LYS A 231 -4.76 21.29 15.42
N GLY A 232 -4.51 21.00 14.17
CA GLY A 232 -3.77 19.83 13.73
C GLY A 232 -4.65 18.59 13.47
N THR A 233 -4.03 17.62 12.83
CA THR A 233 -4.59 16.28 12.62
C THR A 233 -3.65 15.26 13.24
N PRO A 234 -4.14 14.24 13.99
CA PRO A 234 -3.26 13.27 14.65
C PRO A 234 -2.34 12.55 13.64
N GLN A 235 -1.02 12.71 13.76
CA GLN A 235 -0.07 11.93 12.94
C GLN A 235 -0.16 10.46 13.32
N GLY A 236 -0.79 9.64 12.45
CA GLY A 236 -1.07 8.22 12.67
C GLY A 236 -2.57 7.89 12.70
N GLY A 237 -3.45 8.90 12.70
CA GLY A 237 -4.87 8.70 12.46
C GLY A 237 -5.14 8.23 11.01
N ILE A 238 -6.11 7.34 10.84
CA ILE A 238 -6.46 6.76 9.52
C ILE A 238 -6.99 7.81 8.57
N LEU A 239 -7.76 8.79 9.07
CA LEU A 239 -8.32 9.88 8.28
C LEU A 239 -7.32 11.00 7.97
N SER A 240 -6.23 11.12 8.73
CA SER A 240 -5.32 12.26 8.64
C SER A 240 -4.74 12.50 7.24
N PRO A 241 -4.34 11.47 6.45
CA PRO A 241 -3.86 11.67 5.09
C PRO A 241 -4.93 12.22 4.12
N LEU A 242 -6.19 11.79 4.25
CA LEU A 242 -7.29 12.31 3.46
C LEU A 242 -7.58 13.76 3.82
N LEU A 243 -7.68 14.08 5.10
CA LEU A 243 -7.95 15.43 5.61
C LEU A 243 -6.83 16.40 5.25
N ALA A 244 -5.56 15.93 5.27
CA ALA A 244 -4.41 16.68 4.78
C ALA A 244 -4.55 17.05 3.29
N ASN A 245 -4.98 16.09 2.45
CA ASN A 245 -5.25 16.37 1.05
C ASN A 245 -6.44 17.30 0.84
N VAL A 246 -7.50 17.19 1.64
CA VAL A 246 -8.64 18.14 1.62
C VAL A 246 -8.15 19.55 1.93
N ASN A 247 -7.32 19.72 2.97
CA ASN A 247 -6.81 21.02 3.38
C ASN A 247 -5.98 21.70 2.29
N LEU A 248 -5.10 20.96 1.60
CA LEU A 248 -4.24 21.49 0.54
C LEU A 248 -4.89 21.51 -0.85
N ASN A 249 -6.06 20.91 -1.04
CA ASN A 249 -6.71 20.87 -2.35
C ASN A 249 -7.08 22.26 -2.87
N GLU A 250 -7.48 23.18 -1.98
CA GLU A 250 -7.75 24.58 -2.33
C GLU A 250 -6.49 25.26 -2.86
N PHE A 251 -5.34 24.98 -2.27
CA PHE A 251 -4.04 25.47 -2.73
C PHE A 251 -3.66 24.88 -4.11
N ASP A 252 -3.86 23.58 -4.33
CA ASP A 252 -3.59 22.96 -5.62
C ASP A 252 -4.40 23.61 -6.75
N TRP A 253 -5.69 23.84 -6.53
CA TRP A 253 -6.55 24.50 -7.49
C TRP A 253 -6.17 25.96 -7.69
N TRP A 254 -5.84 26.69 -6.61
CA TRP A 254 -5.39 28.09 -6.72
C TRP A 254 -4.13 28.19 -7.62
N ILE A 255 -3.15 27.30 -7.48
CA ILE A 255 -1.98 27.27 -8.36
C ILE A 255 -2.39 26.93 -9.81
N SER A 256 -3.23 25.92 -10.00
CA SER A 256 -3.67 25.51 -11.34
C SER A 256 -4.44 26.61 -12.06
N ASP A 257 -5.25 27.39 -11.33
CA ASP A 257 -6.05 28.50 -11.87
C ASP A 257 -5.20 29.70 -12.30
N GLN A 258 -3.95 29.79 -11.87
CA GLN A 258 -3.04 30.84 -12.37
C GLN A 258 -2.49 30.53 -13.76
N TRP A 259 -2.53 29.26 -14.20
CA TRP A 259 -1.95 28.85 -15.47
C TRP A 259 -2.73 27.73 -16.17
N GLU A 260 -2.80 26.51 -15.57
CA GLU A 260 -3.32 25.31 -16.26
C GLU A 260 -4.81 25.43 -16.59
N THR A 261 -5.61 25.98 -15.66
CA THR A 261 -7.06 26.17 -15.78
C THR A 261 -7.46 27.64 -15.80
N ALA A 262 -6.49 28.55 -15.95
CA ALA A 262 -6.73 29.98 -15.94
C ALA A 262 -7.86 30.35 -16.92
N LYS A 263 -8.86 31.07 -16.41
CA LYS A 263 -9.92 31.65 -17.25
C LYS A 263 -9.32 32.80 -18.05
N THR A 264 -9.43 32.74 -19.35
CA THR A 264 -8.88 33.74 -20.28
C THR A 264 -10.02 34.33 -21.12
N ARG A 265 -9.91 35.62 -21.47
CA ARG A 265 -10.90 36.32 -22.29
C ARG A 265 -11.11 35.64 -23.65
N HIS A 266 -10.02 35.15 -24.26
CA HIS A 266 -10.04 34.34 -25.48
C HIS A 266 -9.72 32.89 -25.16
N SER A 267 -10.38 31.95 -25.87
CA SER A 267 -10.12 30.53 -25.69
C SER A 267 -8.79 30.14 -26.31
N PHE A 268 -7.88 29.56 -25.51
CA PHE A 268 -6.66 28.94 -25.97
C PHE A 268 -6.80 27.41 -26.09
N LYS A 269 -8.04 26.90 -26.10
CA LYS A 269 -8.32 25.47 -26.27
C LYS A 269 -8.31 25.12 -27.75
N TYR A 270 -7.74 23.94 -28.06
CA TYR A 270 -7.83 23.35 -29.39
C TYR A 270 -8.24 21.88 -29.27
N LYS A 271 -8.83 21.36 -30.36
CA LYS A 271 -9.05 19.93 -30.52
C LYS A 271 -8.03 19.41 -31.53
N ASN A 272 -7.33 18.33 -31.20
CA ASN A 272 -6.47 17.66 -32.17
C ASN A 272 -7.29 16.81 -33.15
N LYS A 273 -6.63 16.25 -34.18
CA LYS A 273 -7.27 15.37 -35.17
C LYS A 273 -7.99 14.16 -34.59
N GLU A 274 -7.59 13.72 -33.38
CA GLU A 274 -8.16 12.59 -32.63
C GLU A 274 -9.30 13.05 -31.67
N GLY A 275 -9.78 14.30 -31.76
CA GLY A 275 -10.85 14.85 -30.94
C GLY A 275 -10.43 15.21 -29.50
N ARG A 276 -9.15 15.04 -29.13
CA ARG A 276 -8.67 15.38 -27.78
C ARG A 276 -8.53 16.89 -27.65
N THR A 277 -9.10 17.42 -26.56
CA THR A 277 -8.99 18.83 -26.22
C THR A 277 -7.64 19.11 -25.56
N GLY A 278 -6.89 20.06 -26.08
CA GLY A 278 -5.65 20.56 -25.51
C GLY A 278 -5.72 22.07 -25.30
N ARG A 279 -4.66 22.65 -24.72
CA ARG A 279 -4.48 24.09 -24.56
C ARG A 279 -3.23 24.53 -25.31
N ASP A 280 -3.33 25.60 -26.09
CA ASP A 280 -2.17 26.20 -26.78
C ASP A 280 -1.31 26.97 -25.78
N ASN A 281 -0.39 26.24 -25.18
CA ASN A 281 0.57 26.81 -24.22
C ASN A 281 1.58 27.78 -24.89
N ARG A 282 1.77 27.72 -26.22
CA ARG A 282 2.68 28.64 -26.95
C ARG A 282 2.03 30.02 -27.03
N ALA A 283 0.77 30.06 -27.47
CA ALA A 283 0.02 31.31 -27.53
C ALA A 283 -0.19 31.89 -26.12
N LEU A 284 -0.50 31.04 -25.12
CA LEU A 284 -0.67 31.45 -23.74
C LEU A 284 0.60 32.10 -23.14
N LYS A 285 1.79 31.61 -23.48
CA LYS A 285 3.08 32.18 -23.05
C LYS A 285 3.33 33.60 -23.57
N LYS A 286 2.65 34.04 -24.64
CA LYS A 286 2.73 35.39 -25.17
C LYS A 286 1.88 36.39 -24.35
N THR A 287 1.03 35.90 -23.44
CA THR A 287 0.21 36.72 -22.57
C THR A 287 0.97 37.18 -21.30
N LYS A 288 0.33 38.01 -20.46
CA LYS A 288 0.87 38.40 -19.14
C LYS A 288 0.88 37.28 -18.11
N LEU A 289 0.24 36.11 -18.40
CA LEU A 289 0.20 34.96 -17.50
C LEU A 289 1.59 34.32 -17.36
N LYS A 290 1.91 33.83 -16.19
CA LYS A 290 3.19 33.22 -15.87
C LYS A 290 3.02 31.69 -15.84
N PRO A 291 3.79 30.93 -16.65
CA PRO A 291 3.78 29.47 -16.56
C PRO A 291 4.12 29.01 -15.15
N MET A 292 3.19 28.29 -14.53
CA MET A 292 3.43 27.63 -13.24
C MET A 292 2.65 26.31 -13.16
N TYR A 293 3.33 25.29 -12.63
CA TYR A 293 2.78 23.97 -12.46
C TYR A 293 3.18 23.40 -11.11
N ILE A 294 2.22 22.94 -10.34
CA ILE A 294 2.48 22.23 -9.09
C ILE A 294 2.65 20.73 -9.33
N VAL A 295 3.54 20.10 -8.55
CA VAL A 295 3.61 18.64 -8.36
C VAL A 295 3.69 18.43 -6.86
N ARG A 296 2.63 17.84 -6.26
CA ARG A 296 2.51 17.70 -4.81
C ARG A 296 2.41 16.24 -4.36
N TYR A 297 3.10 15.91 -3.30
CA TYR A 297 3.02 14.63 -2.60
C TYR A 297 2.80 14.86 -1.11
N VAL A 298 1.55 14.91 -0.65
CA VAL A 298 1.11 15.33 0.68
C VAL A 298 1.53 16.78 0.94
N ASP A 299 2.44 17.04 1.88
CA ASP A 299 3.01 18.35 2.25
C ASP A 299 4.27 18.73 1.45
N ASP A 300 4.92 17.76 0.81
CA ASP A 300 6.09 18.02 -0.06
C ASP A 300 5.63 18.38 -1.47
N PHE A 301 5.89 19.60 -1.91
CA PHE A 301 5.50 20.05 -3.24
C PHE A 301 6.54 20.92 -3.92
N LYS A 302 6.47 20.93 -5.25
CA LYS A 302 7.33 21.71 -6.14
C LYS A 302 6.49 22.51 -7.11
N ILE A 303 6.82 23.80 -7.30
CA ILE A 303 6.16 24.61 -8.34
C ILE A 303 7.20 24.95 -9.39
N PHE A 304 6.96 24.50 -10.63
CA PHE A 304 7.83 24.68 -11.77
C PHE A 304 7.45 25.93 -12.55
N THR A 305 8.45 26.77 -12.92
CA THR A 305 8.27 27.97 -13.74
C THR A 305 9.46 28.23 -14.66
N ALA A 306 9.33 29.19 -15.57
CA ALA A 306 10.30 29.43 -16.65
C ALA A 306 11.49 30.29 -16.24
N THR A 307 11.28 31.34 -15.44
CA THR A 307 12.27 32.38 -15.13
C THR A 307 12.49 32.58 -13.63
N ARG A 308 13.65 33.13 -13.26
CA ARG A 308 13.98 33.45 -11.85
C ARG A 308 12.99 34.47 -11.26
N SER A 309 12.75 35.56 -11.99
CA SER A 309 11.83 36.61 -11.54
C SER A 309 10.42 36.07 -11.26
N ASN A 310 9.91 35.17 -12.15
CA ASN A 310 8.62 34.51 -11.90
C ASN A 310 8.67 33.61 -10.66
N ALA A 311 9.76 32.86 -10.47
CA ALA A 311 9.90 31.99 -9.31
C ALA A 311 9.91 32.76 -7.99
N GLU A 312 10.59 33.90 -7.92
CA GLU A 312 10.63 34.78 -6.74
C GLU A 312 9.25 35.37 -6.44
N LYS A 313 8.53 35.84 -7.46
CA LYS A 313 7.14 36.33 -7.32
C LYS A 313 6.19 35.23 -6.85
N ILE A 314 6.29 34.03 -7.44
CA ILE A 314 5.51 32.86 -7.06
C ILE A 314 5.81 32.47 -5.61
N PHE A 315 7.08 32.45 -5.21
CA PHE A 315 7.49 32.11 -3.84
C PHE A 315 6.81 33.03 -2.83
N LYS A 316 6.87 34.36 -3.05
CA LYS A 316 6.24 35.37 -2.17
C LYS A 316 4.71 35.17 -2.14
N ALA A 317 4.07 35.00 -3.28
CA ALA A 317 2.62 34.79 -3.37
C ALA A 317 2.17 33.51 -2.66
N VAL A 318 2.92 32.43 -2.82
CA VAL A 318 2.65 31.13 -2.15
C VAL A 318 2.80 31.26 -0.64
N GLN A 319 3.85 31.92 -0.17
CA GLN A 319 4.04 32.18 1.25
C GLN A 319 2.83 32.91 1.84
N MET A 320 2.48 34.07 1.28
CA MET A 320 1.34 34.88 1.74
C MET A 320 0.03 34.06 1.70
N TRP A 321 -0.20 33.34 0.62
CA TRP A 321 -1.42 32.55 0.47
C TRP A 321 -1.55 31.45 1.52
N LEU A 322 -0.48 30.69 1.79
CA LEU A 322 -0.47 29.64 2.82
C LEU A 322 -0.68 30.22 4.23
N GLU A 323 0.01 31.31 4.56
CA GLU A 323 -0.07 31.97 5.87
C GLU A 323 -1.45 32.63 6.09
N GLU A 324 -1.95 33.37 5.12
CA GLU A 324 -3.20 34.12 5.25
C GLU A 324 -4.43 33.23 5.08
N ARG A 325 -4.44 32.38 4.05
CA ARG A 325 -5.63 31.60 3.67
C ARG A 325 -5.78 30.28 4.44
N LEU A 326 -4.69 29.55 4.66
CA LEU A 326 -4.71 28.28 5.36
C LEU A 326 -4.17 28.34 6.80
N LYS A 327 -3.57 29.47 7.20
CA LYS A 327 -2.89 29.64 8.48
C LYS A 327 -1.74 28.64 8.68
N LEU A 328 -1.03 28.31 7.59
CA LEU A 328 0.08 27.38 7.55
C LEU A 328 1.39 28.13 7.41
N PRO A 329 2.26 28.15 8.45
CA PRO A 329 3.56 28.80 8.39
C PRO A 329 4.53 27.99 7.55
N ILE A 330 5.38 28.67 6.75
CA ILE A 330 6.46 28.02 6.00
C ILE A 330 7.77 27.98 6.80
N SER A 331 8.62 26.99 6.50
CA SER A 331 9.99 26.93 7.00
C SER A 331 10.90 27.75 6.09
N LYS A 332 11.27 28.97 6.51
CA LYS A 332 12.15 29.86 5.74
C LYS A 332 13.51 29.24 5.42
N GLU A 333 14.06 28.45 6.37
CA GLU A 333 15.37 27.79 6.23
C GLU A 333 15.41 26.70 5.13
N LYS A 334 14.26 26.03 4.90
CA LYS A 334 14.17 24.94 3.93
C LYS A 334 13.50 25.33 2.63
N SER A 335 12.81 26.48 2.62
CA SER A 335 12.12 26.98 1.43
C SER A 335 13.06 27.82 0.58
N LYS A 336 13.10 27.57 -0.74
CA LYS A 336 14.03 28.25 -1.66
C LYS A 336 13.58 28.21 -3.10
N VAL A 337 14.15 29.10 -3.90
CA VAL A 337 14.06 29.08 -5.37
C VAL A 337 15.32 28.43 -5.94
N THR A 338 15.14 27.36 -6.70
CA THR A 338 16.25 26.56 -7.27
C THR A 338 16.28 26.68 -8.80
N ASN A 339 17.43 27.01 -9.39
CA ASN A 339 17.70 26.92 -10.82
C ASN A 339 18.24 25.51 -11.14
N LEU A 340 17.44 24.65 -11.73
CA LEU A 340 17.79 23.27 -12.02
C LEU A 340 18.96 23.09 -12.99
N LYS A 341 19.27 24.11 -13.83
CA LYS A 341 20.47 24.09 -14.68
C LYS A 341 21.76 24.19 -13.89
N LYS A 342 21.72 24.86 -12.72
CA LYS A 342 22.89 25.11 -11.88
C LYS A 342 22.92 24.20 -10.63
N GLN A 343 21.81 23.99 -9.98
CA GLN A 343 21.69 23.31 -8.70
C GLN A 343 20.69 22.13 -8.74
N LYS A 344 20.86 21.18 -7.83
CA LYS A 344 19.92 20.06 -7.62
C LYS A 344 18.81 20.48 -6.66
N SER A 345 17.56 20.09 -6.95
CA SER A 345 16.44 20.17 -6.02
C SER A 345 16.11 18.76 -5.51
N GLU A 346 15.90 18.58 -4.21
CA GLU A 346 15.50 17.29 -3.62
C GLU A 346 13.98 17.14 -3.61
N PHE A 347 13.48 15.97 -4.01
CA PHE A 347 12.07 15.63 -3.99
C PHE A 347 11.88 14.13 -3.77
N LEU A 348 11.14 13.74 -2.74
CA LEU A 348 10.80 12.33 -2.43
C LEU A 348 12.01 11.39 -2.36
N GLY A 349 13.12 11.86 -1.83
CA GLY A 349 14.35 11.07 -1.76
C GLY A 349 15.17 11.01 -3.05
N PHE A 350 14.75 11.71 -4.08
CA PHE A 350 15.50 11.92 -5.33
C PHE A 350 16.09 13.32 -5.39
N THR A 351 17.13 13.50 -6.18
CA THR A 351 17.58 14.82 -6.63
C THR A 351 17.24 15.02 -8.10
N LEU A 352 16.74 16.21 -8.44
CA LEU A 352 16.37 16.62 -9.78
C LEU A 352 17.34 17.69 -10.29
N LYS A 353 17.90 17.54 -11.49
CA LYS A 353 18.74 18.50 -12.19
C LYS A 353 18.39 18.53 -13.67
N ALA A 354 18.61 19.66 -14.33
CA ALA A 354 18.46 19.78 -15.78
C ALA A 354 19.86 19.82 -16.43
N THR A 355 20.19 18.80 -17.23
CA THR A 355 21.49 18.68 -17.91
C THR A 355 21.34 18.88 -19.41
N LYS A 356 22.39 19.40 -20.06
CA LYS A 356 22.43 19.56 -21.52
C LYS A 356 22.46 18.20 -22.20
N LYS A 357 21.60 18.00 -23.20
CA LYS A 357 21.49 16.75 -23.99
C LYS A 357 21.35 17.05 -25.49
N GLY A 358 22.30 17.80 -26.03
CA GLY A 358 22.31 18.16 -27.43
C GLY A 358 21.50 19.42 -27.77
N LYS A 359 21.07 19.55 -29.03
CA LYS A 359 20.29 20.66 -29.56
C LYS A 359 18.91 20.23 -30.04
N THR A 360 17.97 21.14 -30.07
CA THR A 360 16.65 20.94 -30.70
C THR A 360 16.77 21.02 -32.22
N LYS A 361 15.72 20.65 -32.93
CA LYS A 361 15.69 20.80 -34.43
C LYS A 361 15.92 22.23 -34.89
N ILE A 362 15.66 23.23 -34.06
CA ILE A 362 15.85 24.67 -34.35
C ILE A 362 17.18 25.21 -33.74
N GLY A 363 18.14 24.34 -33.42
CA GLY A 363 19.48 24.72 -32.93
C GLY A 363 19.55 25.10 -31.42
N ALA A 364 18.44 25.28 -30.72
CA ALA A 364 18.45 25.66 -29.29
C ALA A 364 18.94 24.52 -28.38
N THR A 365 19.64 24.85 -27.29
CA THR A 365 20.10 23.83 -26.31
C THR A 365 18.94 23.09 -25.70
N LYS A 366 18.97 21.76 -25.85
CA LYS A 366 18.00 20.84 -25.22
C LYS A 366 18.47 20.46 -23.83
N TYR A 367 17.60 20.60 -22.83
CA TYR A 367 17.82 20.13 -21.46
C TYR A 367 16.92 18.94 -21.16
N MET A 368 17.46 17.99 -20.37
CA MET A 368 16.73 16.80 -19.91
C MET A 368 16.88 16.67 -18.41
N ALA A 369 15.85 16.14 -17.77
CA ALA A 369 15.88 15.82 -16.36
C ALA A 369 16.89 14.70 -16.10
N GLU A 370 17.77 14.95 -15.17
CA GLU A 370 18.71 14.00 -14.58
C GLU A 370 18.32 13.78 -13.13
N THR A 371 18.07 12.52 -12.78
CA THR A 371 17.63 12.15 -11.45
C THR A 371 18.59 11.16 -10.81
N HIS A 372 18.89 11.39 -9.55
CA HIS A 372 19.73 10.55 -8.71
C HIS A 372 19.00 10.19 -7.41
N MET A 373 19.44 9.16 -6.73
CA MET A 373 19.11 8.95 -5.34
C MET A 373 19.70 10.08 -4.48
N SER A 374 18.95 10.63 -3.52
CA SER A 374 19.47 11.73 -2.70
C SER A 374 20.63 11.26 -1.81
N PRO A 375 21.64 12.14 -1.51
CA PRO A 375 22.78 11.78 -0.68
C PRO A 375 22.37 11.23 0.70
N LYS A 376 21.32 11.80 1.30
CA LYS A 376 20.76 11.35 2.57
C LYS A 376 20.19 9.94 2.47
N ALA A 377 19.47 9.64 1.38
CA ALA A 377 18.91 8.32 1.15
C ALA A 377 20.00 7.26 0.92
N ILE A 378 21.06 7.61 0.17
CA ILE A 378 22.24 6.75 -0.04
C ILE A 378 22.90 6.42 1.30
N LYS A 379 23.18 7.44 2.14
CA LYS A 379 23.77 7.26 3.46
C LYS A 379 22.93 6.36 4.35
N THR A 380 21.61 6.56 4.37
CA THR A 380 20.67 5.76 5.16
C THR A 380 20.63 4.31 4.68
N ALA A 381 20.56 4.08 3.37
CA ALA A 381 20.57 2.75 2.79
C ALA A 381 21.86 1.98 3.13
N LYS A 382 23.03 2.65 2.97
CA LYS A 382 24.34 2.08 3.34
C LYS A 382 24.37 1.66 4.82
N ALA A 383 23.97 2.55 5.72
CA ALA A 383 23.99 2.27 7.17
C ALA A 383 23.10 1.07 7.55
N LYS A 384 21.86 1.03 7.05
CA LYS A 384 20.94 -0.07 7.33
C LYS A 384 21.42 -1.41 6.78
N LEU A 385 21.96 -1.43 5.56
CA LEU A 385 22.47 -2.66 4.95
C LEU A 385 23.73 -3.14 5.65
N ALA A 386 24.64 -2.23 6.06
CA ALA A 386 25.83 -2.57 6.84
C ALA A 386 25.46 -3.16 8.22
N GLU A 387 24.46 -2.60 8.89
CA GLU A 387 23.92 -3.14 10.14
C GLU A 387 23.35 -4.55 9.93
N GLN A 388 22.60 -4.75 8.84
CA GLN A 388 22.03 -6.07 8.52
C GLN A 388 23.12 -7.12 8.24
N ILE A 389 24.23 -6.75 7.56
CA ILE A 389 25.41 -7.64 7.37
C ILE A 389 25.99 -8.06 8.72
N LYS A 390 26.11 -7.12 9.68
CA LYS A 390 26.60 -7.44 11.05
C LYS A 390 25.64 -8.43 11.76
N LYS A 391 24.31 -8.26 11.57
CA LYS A 391 23.31 -9.19 12.15
C LYS A 391 23.46 -10.59 11.57
N ILE A 392 23.61 -10.72 10.25
CA ILE A 392 23.86 -12.01 9.59
C ILE A 392 25.10 -12.69 10.19
N GLN A 393 26.22 -11.95 10.35
CA GLN A 393 27.46 -12.49 10.92
C GLN A 393 27.30 -13.00 12.36
N LYS A 394 26.53 -12.28 13.19
CA LYS A 394 26.35 -12.60 14.63
C LYS A 394 25.33 -13.69 14.88
N THR A 395 24.64 -14.19 13.88
CA THR A 395 23.58 -15.19 14.05
C THR A 395 24.17 -16.60 13.92
N PRO A 396 24.30 -17.36 15.03
CA PRO A 396 25.00 -18.64 15.04
C PRO A 396 24.17 -19.79 14.41
N ASN A 397 22.84 -19.69 14.46
CA ASN A 397 21.93 -20.73 13.97
C ASN A 397 21.69 -20.57 12.45
N SER A 398 21.82 -21.65 11.68
CA SER A 398 21.65 -21.66 10.23
C SER A 398 20.26 -21.19 9.78
N SER A 399 19.20 -21.63 10.44
CA SER A 399 17.81 -21.23 10.11
C SER A 399 17.57 -19.73 10.30
N ASN A 400 18.04 -19.18 11.43
CA ASN A 400 17.92 -17.74 11.70
C ASN A 400 18.83 -16.91 10.78
N CYS A 401 20.00 -17.41 10.41
CA CYS A 401 20.90 -16.77 9.45
C CYS A 401 20.21 -16.64 8.08
N ILE A 402 19.53 -17.67 7.60
CA ILE A 402 18.74 -17.65 6.35
C ILE A 402 17.64 -16.57 6.40
N LYS A 403 16.93 -16.44 7.54
CA LYS A 403 15.93 -15.38 7.74
C LYS A 403 16.54 -13.98 7.65
N GLU A 404 17.72 -13.77 8.25
CA GLU A 404 18.41 -12.48 8.18
C GLU A 404 18.96 -12.17 6.78
N ILE A 405 19.37 -13.19 6.00
CA ILE A 405 19.72 -13.05 4.59
C ILE A 405 18.49 -12.67 3.76
N ALA A 406 17.36 -13.33 3.95
CA ALA A 406 16.10 -13.00 3.27
C ALA A 406 15.67 -11.56 3.55
N LYS A 407 15.86 -11.08 4.80
CA LYS A 407 15.61 -9.71 5.18
C LYS A 407 16.56 -8.73 4.48
N TYR A 408 17.86 -9.05 4.37
CA TYR A 408 18.81 -8.25 3.59
C TYR A 408 18.39 -8.15 2.12
N ASN A 409 18.03 -9.26 1.49
CA ASN A 409 17.54 -9.29 0.11
C ASN A 409 16.26 -8.46 -0.06
N SER A 410 15.33 -8.55 0.89
CA SER A 410 14.11 -7.73 0.87
C SER A 410 14.41 -6.23 0.96
N MET A 411 15.43 -5.83 1.74
CA MET A 411 15.89 -4.43 1.79
C MET A 411 16.47 -3.97 0.46
N ILE A 412 17.31 -4.80 -0.19
CA ILE A 412 17.86 -4.52 -1.53
C ILE A 412 16.73 -4.37 -2.55
N ILE A 413 15.79 -5.32 -2.58
CA ILE A 413 14.63 -5.28 -3.49
C ILE A 413 13.79 -4.03 -3.25
N GLY A 414 13.57 -3.65 -1.99
CA GLY A 414 12.85 -2.44 -1.63
C GLY A 414 13.53 -1.16 -2.15
N ILE A 415 14.85 -1.05 -1.99
CA ILE A 415 15.66 0.07 -2.52
C ILE A 415 15.57 0.11 -4.05
N HIS A 416 15.75 -1.04 -4.72
CA HIS A 416 15.68 -1.13 -6.17
C HIS A 416 14.29 -0.74 -6.70
N ASN A 417 13.21 -1.29 -6.12
CA ASN A 417 11.84 -1.01 -6.57
C ASN A 417 11.45 0.48 -6.41
N TYR A 418 11.97 1.15 -5.37
CA TYR A 418 11.66 2.56 -5.15
C TYR A 418 12.49 3.50 -6.05
N TYR A 419 13.80 3.23 -6.16
CA TYR A 419 14.73 4.13 -6.84
C TYR A 419 15.05 3.76 -8.29
N GLU A 420 14.57 2.62 -8.84
CA GLU A 420 14.83 2.20 -10.22
C GLU A 420 14.39 3.21 -11.28
N ILE A 421 13.57 4.20 -10.90
CA ILE A 421 13.13 5.32 -11.75
C ILE A 421 14.15 6.48 -11.84
N ALA A 422 15.22 6.45 -11.03
CA ALA A 422 16.30 7.43 -11.13
C ALA A 422 17.19 7.16 -12.35
N THR A 423 17.54 8.20 -13.09
CA THR A 423 18.31 8.10 -14.34
C THR A 423 19.68 7.46 -14.14
N HIS A 424 20.36 7.76 -13.03
CA HIS A 424 21.73 7.35 -12.76
C HIS A 424 21.90 6.51 -11.48
N LEU A 425 20.86 5.74 -11.12
CA LEU A 425 20.88 4.91 -9.92
C LEU A 425 22.08 3.95 -9.85
N ASN A 426 22.51 3.40 -10.99
CA ASN A 426 23.68 2.51 -11.05
C ASN A 426 24.94 3.18 -10.55
N LEU A 427 25.15 4.46 -10.92
CA LEU A 427 26.31 5.25 -10.48
C LEU A 427 26.21 5.56 -8.98
N ASP A 428 25.03 5.92 -8.49
CA ASP A 428 24.78 6.24 -7.09
C ASP A 428 25.07 5.05 -6.17
N LEU A 429 24.73 3.84 -6.61
CA LEU A 429 24.85 2.62 -5.81
C LEU A 429 26.17 1.85 -6.02
N LYS A 430 26.95 2.15 -7.07
CA LYS A 430 28.18 1.43 -7.41
C LYS A 430 29.18 1.42 -6.24
N ARG A 431 29.52 2.60 -5.71
CA ARG A 431 30.49 2.74 -4.60
C ARG A 431 29.96 2.08 -3.31
N VAL A 432 28.69 2.30 -3.00
CA VAL A 432 28.07 1.70 -1.80
C VAL A 432 28.02 0.17 -1.91
N GLY A 433 27.68 -0.35 -3.08
CA GLY A 433 27.69 -1.79 -3.34
C GLY A 433 29.06 -2.41 -3.16
N TYR A 434 30.12 -1.74 -3.63
CA TYR A 434 31.51 -2.15 -3.41
C TYR A 434 31.87 -2.19 -1.92
N ASP A 435 31.56 -1.10 -1.18
CA ASP A 435 31.83 -1.04 0.26
C ASP A 435 31.11 -2.15 1.04
N LEU A 436 29.87 -2.48 0.69
CA LEU A 436 29.13 -3.56 1.32
C LEU A 436 29.70 -4.94 0.96
N GLN A 437 30.16 -5.15 -0.27
CA GLN A 437 30.85 -6.38 -0.65
C GLN A 437 32.15 -6.59 0.13
N LYS A 438 32.96 -5.53 0.29
CA LYS A 438 34.17 -5.57 1.11
C LYS A 438 33.85 -5.94 2.56
N GLN A 439 32.77 -5.39 3.13
CA GLN A 439 32.32 -5.79 4.48
C GLN A 439 31.90 -7.26 4.55
N MET A 440 31.17 -7.76 3.55
CA MET A 440 30.81 -9.17 3.49
C MET A 440 32.04 -10.08 3.34
N TYR A 441 33.01 -9.68 2.52
CA TYR A 441 34.25 -10.44 2.33
C TYR A 441 35.03 -10.61 3.63
N ASN A 442 35.08 -9.55 4.46
CA ASN A 442 35.79 -9.58 5.74
C ASN A 442 35.01 -10.28 6.87
N ARG A 443 33.69 -10.46 6.73
CA ARG A 443 32.82 -10.96 7.82
C ARG A 443 32.25 -12.36 7.58
N PHE A 444 32.17 -12.79 6.35
CA PHE A 444 31.59 -14.09 6.00
C PHE A 444 32.70 -15.09 5.66
N PRO A 445 32.42 -16.40 5.79
CA PRO A 445 33.39 -17.45 5.43
C PRO A 445 33.93 -17.23 4.03
N LYS A 446 35.24 -17.50 3.86
CA LYS A 446 35.88 -17.48 2.54
C LYS A 446 35.35 -18.60 1.68
N SER A 447 35.11 -18.31 0.41
CA SER A 447 34.73 -19.29 -0.61
C SER A 447 35.88 -20.29 -0.85
N LYS A 448 35.56 -21.59 -0.84
CA LYS A 448 36.46 -22.64 -1.29
C LYS A 448 36.15 -22.99 -2.76
N PRO A 449 37.10 -23.49 -3.54
CA PRO A 449 36.89 -23.78 -4.98
C PRO A 449 35.64 -24.60 -5.31
N ASN A 450 35.31 -25.58 -4.49
CA ASN A 450 34.17 -26.48 -4.70
C ASN A 450 32.86 -26.02 -4.01
N ASP A 451 32.84 -24.84 -3.43
CA ASP A 451 31.77 -24.37 -2.53
C ASP A 451 30.91 -23.24 -3.13
N LYS A 452 30.85 -23.16 -4.47
CA LYS A 452 30.25 -22.02 -5.17
C LYS A 452 28.78 -21.75 -4.82
N TYR A 453 27.98 -22.79 -4.54
CA TYR A 453 26.58 -22.67 -4.17
C TYR A 453 26.32 -22.63 -2.66
N THR A 454 27.29 -22.90 -1.83
CA THR A 454 27.16 -22.91 -0.37
C THR A 454 27.64 -21.60 0.24
N ASN A 455 28.91 -21.22 0.00
CA ASN A 455 29.49 -19.97 0.51
C ASN A 455 30.25 -19.17 -0.57
N GLY A 456 30.08 -19.51 -1.83
CA GLY A 456 30.83 -18.98 -2.95
C GLY A 456 30.06 -18.00 -3.81
N PHE A 457 30.36 -18.06 -5.12
CA PHE A 457 29.76 -17.20 -6.13
C PHE A 457 29.36 -17.99 -7.34
N THR A 458 28.21 -17.65 -7.96
CA THR A 458 27.81 -18.12 -9.29
C THR A 458 27.41 -16.94 -10.16
N ARG A 459 27.25 -17.17 -11.46
CA ARG A 459 26.59 -16.18 -12.31
C ARG A 459 25.08 -16.21 -12.11
N TYR A 460 24.38 -15.10 -12.27
CA TYR A 460 22.91 -15.08 -12.20
C TYR A 460 22.25 -16.03 -13.23
N GLY A 461 22.90 -16.27 -14.38
CA GLY A 461 22.42 -17.26 -15.37
C GLY A 461 22.41 -18.69 -14.87
N GLU A 462 23.22 -19.02 -13.85
CA GLU A 462 23.33 -20.35 -13.22
C GLU A 462 22.39 -20.51 -12.01
N TYR A 463 21.60 -19.49 -11.67
CA TYR A 463 20.67 -19.54 -10.53
C TYR A 463 19.54 -20.54 -10.79
N ARG A 464 19.42 -21.57 -9.96
CA ARG A 464 18.43 -22.66 -10.07
C ARG A 464 17.25 -22.52 -9.10
N GLY A 465 17.24 -21.49 -8.23
CA GLY A 465 16.19 -21.29 -7.24
C GLY A 465 14.89 -20.72 -7.84
N LYS A 466 13.79 -20.91 -7.13
CA LYS A 466 12.44 -20.46 -7.53
C LYS A 466 12.02 -19.12 -6.88
N ASP A 467 12.91 -18.43 -6.13
CA ASP A 467 12.57 -17.16 -5.49
C ASP A 467 12.30 -16.08 -6.56
N LYS A 468 11.03 -15.69 -6.69
CA LYS A 468 10.56 -14.66 -7.64
C LYS A 468 11.29 -13.32 -7.46
N GLY A 469 11.68 -12.97 -6.24
CA GLY A 469 12.45 -11.77 -5.94
C GLY A 469 13.83 -11.78 -6.57
N ILE A 470 14.46 -12.95 -6.70
CA ILE A 470 15.81 -13.14 -7.25
C ILE A 470 15.76 -13.45 -8.75
N VAL A 471 14.76 -14.21 -9.21
CA VAL A 471 14.59 -14.58 -10.63
C VAL A 471 14.58 -13.34 -11.55
N LYS A 472 14.04 -12.21 -11.12
CA LYS A 472 14.09 -10.98 -11.93
C LYS A 472 15.49 -10.48 -12.28
N TYR A 473 16.52 -10.89 -11.50
CA TYR A 473 17.93 -10.52 -11.73
C TYR A 473 18.65 -11.51 -12.66
N THR A 474 18.12 -12.71 -12.89
CA THR A 474 18.72 -13.73 -13.77
C THR A 474 18.87 -13.27 -15.22
N LYS A 475 18.09 -12.26 -15.65
CA LYS A 475 18.26 -11.57 -16.95
C LYS A 475 19.65 -10.93 -17.12
N ARG A 476 20.42 -10.77 -16.02
CA ARG A 476 21.82 -10.27 -16.01
C ARG A 476 22.81 -11.43 -15.97
N LYS A 477 22.73 -12.35 -16.90
CA LYS A 477 23.44 -13.63 -16.94
C LYS A 477 24.92 -13.57 -16.52
N ASN A 478 25.64 -12.52 -16.89
CA ASN A 478 27.09 -12.37 -16.67
C ASN A 478 27.47 -11.74 -15.31
N ARG A 479 26.52 -11.29 -14.48
CA ARG A 479 26.79 -10.77 -13.15
C ARG A 479 26.83 -11.88 -12.12
N TYR A 480 27.62 -11.69 -11.06
CA TYR A 480 27.80 -12.67 -9.99
C TYR A 480 26.80 -12.45 -8.85
N ILE A 481 26.30 -13.56 -8.33
CA ILE A 481 25.51 -13.65 -7.10
C ILE A 481 26.31 -14.41 -6.05
N ARG A 482 26.39 -13.87 -4.84
CA ARG A 482 27.05 -14.52 -3.70
C ARG A 482 26.09 -15.45 -3.00
N TYR A 483 26.62 -16.55 -2.45
CA TYR A 483 25.90 -17.44 -1.55
C TYR A 483 26.51 -17.39 -0.14
N LEU A 484 25.66 -17.63 0.86
CA LEU A 484 26.05 -17.93 2.23
C LEU A 484 25.06 -18.99 2.76
N MET A 485 25.58 -20.10 3.27
CA MET A 485 24.77 -21.25 3.72
C MET A 485 23.69 -21.65 2.68
N LYS A 486 24.10 -21.81 1.43
CA LYS A 486 23.23 -22.11 0.26
C LYS A 486 22.21 -21.01 -0.09
N SER A 487 22.14 -19.92 0.67
CA SER A 487 21.21 -18.81 0.43
C SER A 487 21.84 -17.72 -0.42
N PRO A 488 21.21 -17.31 -1.53
CA PRO A 488 21.74 -16.27 -2.41
C PRO A 488 21.60 -14.88 -1.77
N ILE A 489 22.62 -14.04 -1.96
CA ILE A 489 22.67 -12.67 -1.48
C ILE A 489 22.73 -11.71 -2.67
N LEU A 490 21.75 -10.81 -2.78
CA LEU A 490 21.68 -9.82 -3.84
C LEU A 490 22.74 -8.74 -3.68
N HIS A 491 23.29 -8.27 -4.80
CA HIS A 491 24.21 -7.14 -4.83
C HIS A 491 23.47 -5.83 -5.04
N LEU A 492 23.78 -4.81 -4.23
CA LEU A 492 23.09 -3.51 -4.26
C LEU A 492 23.23 -2.78 -5.62
N ALA A 493 24.39 -2.88 -6.29
CA ALA A 493 24.61 -2.22 -7.57
C ALA A 493 23.99 -2.94 -8.77
N ASP A 494 23.36 -4.11 -8.56
CA ASP A 494 22.70 -4.87 -9.62
C ASP A 494 21.29 -4.38 -9.91
N VAL A 495 21.12 -3.07 -9.98
CA VAL A 495 19.88 -2.42 -10.35
C VAL A 495 19.88 -1.99 -11.82
N ARG A 496 18.72 -2.03 -12.46
CA ARG A 496 18.50 -1.45 -13.79
C ARG A 496 17.50 -0.32 -13.67
N ASN A 497 17.88 0.85 -14.15
CA ASN A 497 16.95 1.98 -14.20
C ASN A 497 15.85 1.72 -15.24
N LYS A 498 14.67 2.27 -14.97
CA LYS A 498 13.54 2.35 -15.89
C LYS A 498 13.02 3.79 -15.95
N ASN A 499 12.38 4.13 -17.05
CA ASN A 499 11.68 5.42 -17.12
C ASN A 499 10.48 5.43 -16.18
N PRO A 500 10.30 6.51 -15.41
CA PRO A 500 9.11 6.65 -14.56
C PRO A 500 7.85 6.78 -15.42
N MET A 501 6.77 6.14 -14.99
CA MET A 501 5.49 6.15 -15.68
C MET A 501 4.63 7.34 -15.24
N MET A 502 4.05 8.04 -16.21
CA MET A 502 3.03 9.05 -15.92
C MET A 502 1.73 8.39 -15.45
N LYS A 503 1.04 9.04 -14.51
CA LYS A 503 -0.30 8.63 -14.11
C LYS A 503 -1.27 8.73 -15.30
N ARG A 504 -1.90 7.63 -15.66
CA ARG A 504 -2.98 7.60 -16.65
C ARG A 504 -4.31 7.95 -15.97
N ASN A 505 -5.04 8.92 -16.49
CA ASN A 505 -6.32 9.35 -15.90
C ASN A 505 -7.39 8.25 -15.95
N THR A 506 -7.29 7.34 -16.92
CA THR A 506 -8.19 6.18 -17.05
C THR A 506 -8.03 5.14 -15.93
N ILE A 507 -6.87 5.10 -15.24
CA ILE A 507 -6.66 4.20 -14.10
C ILE A 507 -7.32 4.81 -12.86
N ASN A 508 -8.52 4.37 -12.54
CA ASN A 508 -9.32 4.85 -11.42
C ASN A 508 -10.10 3.69 -10.81
N LYS A 509 -10.00 3.47 -9.50
CA LYS A 509 -10.70 2.38 -8.82
C LYS A 509 -12.22 2.60 -8.69
N TYR A 510 -12.69 3.81 -8.95
CA TYR A 510 -14.11 4.20 -8.88
C TYR A 510 -14.80 4.25 -10.24
N THR A 511 -14.18 3.68 -11.27
CA THR A 511 -14.79 3.48 -12.58
C THR A 511 -14.57 2.04 -13.03
N GLU A 512 -15.54 1.45 -13.73
CA GLU A 512 -15.44 0.07 -14.18
C GLU A 512 -14.26 -0.12 -15.15
N GLU A 513 -14.08 0.79 -16.12
CA GLU A 513 -12.95 0.75 -17.06
C GLU A 513 -11.61 0.86 -16.34
N GLY A 514 -11.55 1.71 -15.31
CA GLY A 514 -10.34 1.87 -14.50
C GLY A 514 -10.00 0.62 -13.72
N ARG A 515 -11.01 -0.07 -13.15
CA ARG A 515 -10.81 -1.35 -12.44
C ARG A 515 -10.40 -2.47 -13.39
N LYS A 516 -10.97 -2.56 -14.59
CA LYS A 516 -10.51 -3.52 -15.62
C LYS A 516 -9.02 -3.35 -15.96
N LEU A 517 -8.52 -2.10 -15.97
CA LEU A 517 -7.10 -1.82 -16.18
C LEU A 517 -6.24 -2.16 -14.96
N ILE A 518 -6.76 -2.03 -13.74
CA ILE A 518 -6.07 -2.36 -12.49
C ILE A 518 -5.99 -3.88 -12.29
N HIS A 519 -7.06 -4.61 -12.62
CA HIS A 519 -7.25 -6.05 -12.32
C HIS A 519 -7.21 -6.93 -13.57
N LYS A 520 -6.44 -6.55 -14.56
CA LYS A 520 -6.43 -7.10 -15.92
C LYS A 520 -6.35 -8.64 -16.02
N ASN A 521 -5.69 -9.29 -15.09
CA ASN A 521 -5.43 -10.74 -15.12
C ASN A 521 -5.97 -11.49 -13.89
N LEU A 522 -6.93 -10.91 -13.16
CA LEU A 522 -7.53 -11.57 -12.01
C LEU A 522 -8.82 -12.27 -12.43
N THR A 523 -8.95 -13.55 -12.06
CA THR A 523 -10.21 -14.29 -12.16
C THR A 523 -11.25 -13.68 -11.23
N ASN A 524 -12.48 -13.58 -11.69
CA ASN A 524 -13.60 -13.05 -10.92
C ASN A 524 -14.45 -14.22 -10.40
N VAL A 525 -14.83 -14.13 -9.13
CA VAL A 525 -15.89 -14.96 -8.55
C VAL A 525 -17.21 -14.23 -8.79
N SER A 526 -18.31 -14.96 -8.89
CA SER A 526 -19.64 -14.39 -9.09
C SER A 526 -20.02 -13.45 -7.93
N GLU A 527 -20.51 -12.25 -8.26
CA GLU A 527 -21.00 -11.31 -7.26
C GLU A 527 -22.22 -11.84 -6.50
N THR A 528 -23.05 -12.65 -7.15
CA THR A 528 -24.21 -13.31 -6.54
C THR A 528 -23.78 -14.27 -5.45
N GLU A 529 -22.73 -15.07 -5.69
CA GLU A 529 -22.18 -16.00 -4.70
C GLU A 529 -21.55 -15.24 -3.52
N LEU A 530 -20.83 -14.15 -3.79
CA LEU A 530 -20.25 -13.30 -2.73
C LEU A 530 -21.36 -12.63 -1.89
N LYS A 531 -22.45 -12.19 -2.53
CA LYS A 531 -23.62 -11.64 -1.85
C LYS A 531 -24.25 -12.69 -0.94
N TRP A 532 -24.48 -13.88 -1.44
CA TRP A 532 -25.04 -14.99 -0.64
C TRP A 532 -24.15 -15.28 0.58
N LEU A 533 -22.82 -15.35 0.42
CA LEU A 533 -21.89 -15.59 1.53
C LEU A 533 -21.96 -14.53 2.61
N ARG A 534 -22.16 -13.26 2.25
CA ARG A 534 -22.30 -12.13 3.20
C ARG A 534 -23.64 -12.16 3.92
N GLU A 535 -24.72 -12.51 3.21
CA GLU A 535 -26.08 -12.56 3.76
C GLU A 535 -26.30 -13.76 4.66
N HIS A 536 -25.52 -14.85 4.43
CA HIS A 536 -25.57 -16.08 5.22
C HIS A 536 -24.26 -16.32 6.01
N PRO A 537 -23.95 -15.46 6.97
CA PRO A 537 -22.79 -15.70 7.87
C PRO A 537 -23.09 -16.92 8.74
N ILE A 538 -22.05 -17.62 9.13
CA ILE A 538 -22.18 -18.70 10.12
C ILE A 538 -22.30 -18.03 11.48
N LEU A 539 -23.45 -18.21 12.13
CA LEU A 539 -23.77 -17.61 13.44
C LEU A 539 -23.82 -18.64 14.56
N ILE A 540 -23.93 -19.95 14.21
CA ILE A 540 -24.12 -21.03 15.16
C ILE A 540 -22.77 -21.41 15.79
N GLY A 541 -22.76 -21.56 17.10
CA GLY A 541 -21.63 -22.02 17.88
C GLY A 541 -20.57 -20.94 18.08
N ARG A 542 -19.39 -21.14 17.55
CA ARG A 542 -18.17 -20.35 17.86
C ARG A 542 -17.68 -19.49 16.69
N ALA A 543 -18.56 -19.19 15.72
CA ALA A 543 -18.17 -18.45 14.53
C ALA A 543 -17.88 -16.98 14.84
N THR A 544 -16.62 -16.63 14.74
CA THR A 544 -16.10 -15.28 14.98
C THR A 544 -16.23 -14.40 13.74
N VAL A 545 -16.04 -13.10 13.90
CA VAL A 545 -15.88 -12.16 12.78
C VAL A 545 -14.72 -12.58 11.89
N GLU A 546 -13.62 -13.04 12.49
CA GLU A 546 -12.44 -13.51 11.77
C GLU A 546 -12.73 -14.74 10.91
N TYR A 547 -13.48 -15.71 11.43
CA TYR A 547 -13.90 -16.89 10.66
C TYR A 547 -14.73 -16.53 9.44
N ASN A 548 -15.76 -15.69 9.59
CA ASN A 548 -16.64 -15.28 8.50
C ASN A 548 -15.90 -14.42 7.45
N ASP A 549 -15.04 -13.52 7.87
CA ASP A 549 -14.19 -12.72 6.98
C ASP A 549 -13.20 -13.60 6.18
N ASN A 550 -12.59 -14.59 6.83
CA ASN A 550 -11.69 -15.52 6.17
C ASN A 550 -12.42 -16.50 5.25
N ARG A 551 -13.65 -16.94 5.59
CA ARG A 551 -14.50 -17.75 4.70
C ARG A 551 -14.73 -17.05 3.36
N LEU A 552 -15.10 -15.77 3.37
CA LEU A 552 -15.27 -14.96 2.16
C LEU A 552 -13.96 -14.80 1.38
N SER A 553 -12.86 -14.55 2.09
CA SER A 553 -11.55 -14.37 1.48
C SER A 553 -11.00 -15.65 0.84
N LEU A 554 -11.23 -16.81 1.46
CA LEU A 554 -10.85 -18.12 0.94
C LEU A 554 -11.66 -18.46 -0.31
N TYR A 555 -12.96 -18.14 -0.33
CA TYR A 555 -13.80 -18.39 -1.49
C TYR A 555 -13.24 -17.68 -2.74
N VAL A 556 -12.89 -16.41 -2.59
CA VAL A 556 -12.24 -15.64 -3.65
C VAL A 556 -10.86 -16.21 -4.02
N ALA A 557 -10.03 -16.54 -3.03
CA ALA A 557 -8.67 -17.04 -3.27
C ALA A 557 -8.64 -18.42 -3.93
N GLN A 558 -9.65 -19.26 -3.65
CA GLN A 558 -9.84 -20.59 -4.23
C GLN A 558 -10.67 -20.54 -5.53
N ASN A 559 -11.10 -19.34 -5.98
CA ASN A 559 -11.96 -19.15 -7.16
C ASN A 559 -13.26 -19.97 -7.10
N GLY A 560 -13.89 -20.04 -5.92
CA GLY A 560 -15.09 -20.82 -5.69
C GLY A 560 -14.89 -22.35 -5.75
N LYS A 561 -13.64 -22.83 -5.66
CA LYS A 561 -13.30 -24.26 -5.83
C LYS A 561 -12.89 -24.93 -4.52
N CYS A 562 -13.19 -26.21 -4.41
CA CYS A 562 -12.70 -27.08 -3.34
C CYS A 562 -11.18 -27.16 -3.38
N SER A 563 -10.49 -26.94 -2.26
CA SER A 563 -9.03 -26.96 -2.20
C SER A 563 -8.44 -28.35 -2.48
N VAL A 564 -9.18 -29.42 -2.24
CA VAL A 564 -8.77 -30.80 -2.43
C VAL A 564 -9.10 -31.28 -3.85
N THR A 565 -10.38 -31.29 -4.25
CA THR A 565 -10.82 -31.83 -5.54
C THR A 565 -10.58 -30.87 -6.72
N GLY A 566 -10.53 -29.55 -6.46
CA GLY A 566 -10.45 -28.52 -7.51
C GLY A 566 -11.78 -28.26 -8.23
N GLU A 567 -12.85 -28.95 -7.86
CA GLU A 567 -14.18 -28.77 -8.43
C GLU A 567 -14.90 -27.54 -7.85
N GLN A 568 -15.88 -27.01 -8.56
CA GLN A 568 -16.69 -25.90 -8.10
C GLN A 568 -17.44 -26.27 -6.81
N LEU A 569 -17.42 -25.37 -5.84
CA LEU A 569 -18.15 -25.51 -4.57
C LEU A 569 -19.59 -25.06 -4.75
N ASP A 570 -20.52 -25.92 -4.37
CA ASP A 570 -21.89 -25.50 -4.08
C ASP A 570 -21.89 -24.77 -2.72
N LEU A 571 -22.52 -23.61 -2.66
CA LEU A 571 -22.58 -22.78 -1.45
C LEU A 571 -23.27 -23.47 -0.28
N LEU A 572 -24.25 -24.36 -0.57
CA LEU A 572 -24.97 -25.15 0.43
C LEU A 572 -24.15 -26.35 0.94
N ASP A 573 -23.34 -26.95 0.06
CA ASP A 573 -22.48 -28.10 0.39
C ASP A 573 -21.08 -27.72 0.88
N MET A 574 -20.72 -26.45 0.79
CA MET A 574 -19.40 -25.93 1.17
C MET A 574 -19.17 -25.97 2.67
N ARG A 575 -17.99 -26.47 3.08
CA ARG A 575 -17.51 -26.44 4.47
C ARG A 575 -16.21 -25.62 4.58
N CYS A 576 -16.16 -24.74 5.57
CA CYS A 576 -14.94 -24.04 5.96
C CYS A 576 -14.27 -24.84 7.08
N HIS A 577 -13.25 -25.60 6.71
CA HIS A 577 -12.58 -26.57 7.54
C HIS A 577 -11.37 -25.94 8.24
N HIS A 578 -11.20 -26.21 9.55
CA HIS A 578 -9.98 -25.92 10.31
C HIS A 578 -8.96 -27.00 10.06
N LYS A 579 -7.82 -26.67 9.48
CA LYS A 579 -6.72 -27.62 9.19
C LYS A 579 -6.19 -28.27 10.48
N ILE A 580 -5.96 -27.46 11.50
CA ILE A 580 -5.75 -27.92 12.88
C ILE A 580 -7.04 -27.66 13.62
N PRO A 581 -7.65 -28.68 14.27
CA PRO A 581 -8.95 -28.57 14.90
C PRO A 581 -9.09 -27.38 15.86
N TRP A 582 -10.21 -26.68 15.78
CA TRP A 582 -10.45 -25.47 16.58
C TRP A 582 -10.38 -25.70 18.09
N HIS A 583 -10.79 -26.88 18.58
CA HIS A 583 -10.73 -27.21 20.01
C HIS A 583 -9.29 -27.28 20.55
N ILE A 584 -8.30 -27.49 19.67
CA ILE A 584 -6.87 -27.53 20.01
C ILE A 584 -6.28 -26.11 20.02
N THR A 585 -6.51 -25.34 18.95
CA THR A 585 -5.80 -24.07 18.73
C THR A 585 -6.63 -22.83 18.97
N ARG A 586 -7.95 -22.92 18.88
CA ARG A 586 -8.91 -21.79 18.84
C ARG A 586 -8.53 -20.74 17.79
N ASP A 587 -7.95 -21.19 16.67
CA ASP A 587 -7.37 -20.35 15.62
C ASP A 587 -8.27 -20.31 14.39
N ASP A 588 -8.94 -19.17 14.18
CA ASP A 588 -9.76 -18.86 13.00
C ASP A 588 -8.97 -18.13 11.90
N SER A 589 -7.62 -18.09 11.99
CA SER A 589 -6.78 -17.39 11.02
C SER A 589 -6.92 -17.97 9.62
N TYR A 590 -6.68 -17.12 8.63
CA TYR A 590 -6.71 -17.49 7.20
C TYR A 590 -5.81 -18.69 6.88
N GLN A 591 -4.70 -18.86 7.59
CA GLN A 591 -3.75 -19.95 7.36
C GLN A 591 -4.27 -21.29 7.87
N ASN A 592 -5.07 -21.28 8.94
CA ASN A 592 -5.65 -22.49 9.53
C ASN A 592 -6.95 -22.92 8.85
N LEU A 593 -7.56 -22.09 8.00
CA LEU A 593 -8.83 -22.40 7.35
C LEU A 593 -8.65 -22.81 5.88
N THR A 594 -9.60 -23.60 5.37
CA THR A 594 -9.71 -23.95 3.95
C THR A 594 -11.15 -24.32 3.57
N LEU A 595 -11.56 -24.06 2.32
CA LEU A 595 -12.89 -24.39 1.84
C LEU A 595 -12.85 -25.71 1.06
N ILE A 596 -13.76 -26.61 1.41
CA ILE A 596 -13.88 -27.96 0.87
C ILE A 596 -15.36 -28.37 0.73
N LYS A 597 -15.61 -29.40 -0.08
CA LYS A 597 -16.93 -30.06 -0.15
C LYS A 597 -17.25 -30.78 1.15
N SER A 598 -18.52 -30.93 1.48
CA SER A 598 -18.99 -31.63 2.69
C SER A 598 -18.48 -33.07 2.77
N ASP A 599 -18.47 -33.81 1.67
CA ASP A 599 -17.99 -35.19 1.65
C ASP A 599 -16.48 -35.29 1.83
N VAL A 600 -15.72 -34.33 1.29
CA VAL A 600 -14.29 -34.21 1.60
C VAL A 600 -14.05 -33.93 3.07
N HIS A 601 -14.89 -33.07 3.68
CA HIS A 601 -14.82 -32.80 5.11
C HIS A 601 -15.10 -34.07 5.95
N LYS A 602 -16.14 -34.84 5.59
CA LYS A 602 -16.43 -36.14 6.22
C LYS A 602 -15.26 -37.10 6.10
N LEU A 603 -14.64 -37.16 4.90
CA LEU A 603 -13.52 -38.07 4.63
C LEU A 603 -12.24 -37.67 5.40
N ILE A 604 -12.00 -36.39 5.65
CA ILE A 604 -10.89 -35.92 6.50
C ILE A 604 -11.04 -36.50 7.94
N HIS A 605 -12.27 -36.53 8.46
CA HIS A 605 -12.54 -36.96 9.83
C HIS A 605 -12.93 -38.44 9.96
N ALA A 606 -13.12 -39.16 8.86
CA ALA A 606 -13.50 -40.58 8.88
C ALA A 606 -12.35 -41.47 9.38
N THR A 607 -12.70 -42.34 10.35
CA THR A 607 -11.77 -43.35 10.91
C THR A 607 -12.19 -44.78 10.53
N LYS A 608 -13.50 -45.03 10.23
CA LYS A 608 -14.00 -46.35 9.85
C LYS A 608 -13.71 -46.65 8.38
N THR A 609 -13.07 -47.78 8.11
CA THR A 609 -12.68 -48.23 6.74
C THR A 609 -13.83 -48.29 5.75
N ALA A 610 -14.99 -48.78 6.16
CA ALA A 610 -16.20 -48.83 5.31
C ALA A 610 -16.63 -47.42 4.86
N THR A 611 -16.65 -46.44 5.77
CA THR A 611 -16.98 -45.03 5.49
C THR A 611 -15.96 -44.40 4.55
N ILE A 612 -14.67 -44.66 4.77
CA ILE A 612 -13.58 -44.15 3.92
C ILE A 612 -13.74 -44.71 2.51
N ARG A 613 -13.96 -46.02 2.34
CA ARG A 613 -14.14 -46.64 1.03
C ARG A 613 -15.34 -46.08 0.27
N ALA A 614 -16.51 -46.00 0.90
CA ALA A 614 -17.73 -45.47 0.30
C ALA A 614 -17.54 -43.97 -0.13
N LEU A 615 -16.87 -43.18 0.65
CA LEU A 615 -16.56 -41.76 0.32
C LEU A 615 -15.54 -41.63 -0.81
N LEU A 616 -14.54 -42.50 -0.89
CA LEU A 616 -13.55 -42.51 -1.96
C LEU A 616 -14.17 -42.90 -3.29
N GLU A 617 -15.01 -43.94 -3.32
CA GLU A 617 -15.76 -44.35 -4.50
C GLU A 617 -16.66 -43.24 -5.03
N ARG A 618 -17.38 -42.56 -4.15
CA ARG A 618 -18.24 -41.43 -4.53
C ARG A 618 -17.48 -40.20 -5.02
N LEU A 619 -16.33 -39.86 -4.42
CA LEU A 619 -15.57 -38.67 -4.76
C LEU A 619 -14.61 -38.88 -5.94
N ASN A 620 -14.27 -40.11 -6.30
CA ASN A 620 -13.39 -40.48 -7.41
C ASN A 620 -12.13 -39.59 -7.49
N LEU A 621 -11.36 -39.53 -6.38
CA LEU A 621 -10.24 -38.60 -6.25
C LEU A 621 -9.04 -39.06 -7.05
N ASN A 622 -8.42 -38.14 -7.80
CA ASN A 622 -7.13 -38.40 -8.43
C ASN A 622 -5.96 -38.35 -7.40
N LYS A 623 -4.79 -38.84 -7.79
CA LYS A 623 -3.59 -38.90 -6.93
C LYS A 623 -3.26 -37.56 -6.25
N ILE A 624 -3.34 -36.44 -6.98
CA ILE A 624 -3.04 -35.10 -6.44
C ILE A 624 -4.06 -34.69 -5.37
N ALA A 625 -5.32 -35.03 -5.56
CA ALA A 625 -6.38 -34.76 -4.59
C ALA A 625 -6.20 -35.60 -3.32
N ILE A 626 -5.79 -36.87 -3.45
CA ILE A 626 -5.49 -37.74 -2.31
C ILE A 626 -4.29 -37.20 -1.51
N GLU A 627 -3.20 -36.79 -2.18
CA GLU A 627 -2.06 -36.17 -1.49
C GLU A 627 -2.43 -34.92 -0.69
N LYS A 628 -3.36 -34.10 -1.24
CA LYS A 628 -3.88 -32.91 -0.51
C LYS A 628 -4.77 -33.29 0.65
N LEU A 629 -5.61 -34.31 0.47
CA LEU A 629 -6.48 -34.87 1.49
C LEU A 629 -5.66 -35.43 2.66
N ASP A 630 -4.65 -36.24 2.38
CA ASP A 630 -3.77 -36.85 3.39
C ASP A 630 -3.07 -35.83 4.26
N LYS A 631 -2.60 -34.72 3.67
CA LYS A 631 -2.04 -33.60 4.43
C LYS A 631 -3.04 -33.03 5.44
N LEU A 632 -4.33 -32.97 5.08
CA LEU A 632 -5.36 -32.48 6.01
C LEU A 632 -5.74 -33.55 7.04
N ARG A 633 -5.74 -34.83 6.67
CA ARG A 633 -5.99 -35.95 7.59
C ARG A 633 -4.93 -36.02 8.69
N VAL A 634 -3.66 -35.92 8.33
CA VAL A 634 -2.55 -35.89 9.30
C VAL A 634 -2.68 -34.73 10.29
N LEU A 635 -3.07 -33.54 9.82
CA LEU A 635 -3.25 -32.36 10.67
C LEU A 635 -4.40 -32.49 11.67
N VAL A 636 -5.39 -33.35 11.43
CA VAL A 636 -6.46 -33.68 12.38
C VAL A 636 -6.18 -34.95 13.20
N GLY A 637 -5.00 -35.55 13.05
CA GLY A 637 -4.59 -36.74 13.78
C GLY A 637 -5.01 -38.07 13.15
N ASN A 638 -5.44 -38.08 11.89
CA ASN A 638 -5.85 -39.29 11.16
C ASN A 638 -4.75 -39.79 10.22
N ASN A 639 -4.74 -41.12 9.95
CA ASN A 639 -3.78 -41.75 9.06
C ASN A 639 -3.99 -41.35 7.60
N CYS A 640 -2.90 -41.36 6.81
CA CYS A 640 -2.95 -41.20 5.35
C CYS A 640 -3.71 -42.35 4.69
N ILE A 641 -4.40 -42.04 3.58
CA ILE A 641 -5.09 -43.05 2.75
C ILE A 641 -4.10 -43.67 1.76
N ASN A 642 -3.10 -42.93 1.33
CA ASN A 642 -2.15 -43.29 0.27
C ASN A 642 -0.90 -43.96 0.84
N GLU A 643 -1.06 -45.05 1.61
CA GLU A 643 0.08 -45.94 1.91
C GLU A 643 -0.11 -47.23 1.15
N LYS A 644 0.62 -47.34 0.04
CA LYS A 644 0.86 -48.51 -0.80
C LYS A 644 -0.38 -49.25 -1.31
N GLU A 645 -0.57 -49.16 -2.59
CA GLU A 645 -1.38 -50.08 -3.38
C GLU A 645 -1.26 -51.52 -2.86
N ASN A 646 -2.41 -52.11 -2.56
CA ASN A 646 -2.59 -53.55 -2.31
C ASN A 646 -2.31 -54.09 -0.89
N ASN A 647 -2.53 -53.35 0.16
CA ASN A 647 -2.95 -54.03 1.40
C ASN A 647 -3.75 -53.05 2.27
N LEU A 648 -5.04 -53.29 2.36
CA LEU A 648 -5.96 -52.70 3.33
C LEU A 648 -5.73 -53.29 4.73
N ASP A 649 -4.51 -53.22 5.20
CA ASP A 649 -4.20 -53.42 6.62
C ASP A 649 -3.83 -52.07 7.21
N ILE A 650 -4.87 -51.40 7.65
CA ILE A 650 -4.77 -50.23 8.50
C ILE A 650 -4.40 -50.75 9.88
N PHE A 651 -3.16 -50.58 10.33
CA PHE A 651 -2.97 -50.55 11.78
C PHE A 651 -1.62 -50.04 12.28
N ASN A 652 -1.78 -49.23 13.28
CA ASN A 652 -0.91 -48.90 14.42
C ASN A 652 0.44 -48.28 14.12
N ASN A 653 0.47 -46.95 14.23
CA ASN A 653 1.60 -46.34 14.98
C ASN A 653 1.16 -44.99 15.56
N GLU A 654 1.27 -44.90 16.87
CA GLU A 654 1.21 -43.68 17.61
C GLU A 654 2.26 -42.71 17.13
N VAL A 655 1.81 -41.65 16.44
CA VAL A 655 2.68 -40.53 16.07
C VAL A 655 2.75 -39.59 17.25
N ARG A 656 3.88 -39.55 17.91
CA ARG A 656 4.23 -38.61 18.99
C ARG A 656 4.21 -37.17 18.44
N TYR A 657 3.60 -36.29 19.22
CA TYR A 657 3.38 -34.85 18.96
C TYR A 657 4.66 -33.97 18.89
N GLU A 658 5.86 -34.55 18.78
CA GLU A 658 7.12 -33.78 18.90
C GLU A 658 7.67 -33.16 17.62
N GLN A 659 7.03 -33.27 16.45
CA GLN A 659 7.57 -32.75 15.17
C GLN A 659 6.83 -31.56 14.54
N LEU A 660 5.91 -30.89 15.24
CA LEU A 660 5.11 -29.79 14.67
C LEU A 660 5.63 -28.37 14.93
N THR A 661 6.91 -28.19 15.18
CA THR A 661 7.52 -26.84 15.35
C THR A 661 8.32 -26.33 14.16
N LEU A 662 8.21 -26.94 12.98
CA LEU A 662 8.97 -26.54 11.80
C LEU A 662 8.08 -26.45 10.53
N PHE A 663 7.28 -25.35 10.45
CA PHE A 663 6.92 -24.76 9.15
C PHE A 663 6.51 -23.28 9.29
#